data_730e46717b3bc52a63cd7bf3547d3ffb
#
_entry.id   730e46717b3bc52a63cd7bf3547d3ffb
#
_cell.length_a   1.000
_cell.length_b   1.000
_cell.length_c   1.000
_cell.angle_alpha   90.00
_cell.angle_beta   90.00
_cell.angle_gamma   90.00
#
_symmetry.space_group_name_H-M   'P 1'
#
loop_
_entity.id
_entity.type
_entity.pdbx_description
1 polymer ?
#
loop_
_entity_poly.entity_id
_entity_poly.type
_entity_poly.pdbx_seq_one_letter_code
_entity_poly.pdbx_strand_id
1 'polypeptide(L)'
;MRGLCPRLCLLAAALGFCGGSRNCPDLIVDRCLCAAERAKGPGRPALRIKVVCTGGDLVETLQPAVLPNRTVSLILSNNKILGLKNGSFFGLRSLERLDLKNNLISTIEPGAFYGLSELKRLDLSNNRIGCLTPEMFVGLNNLHKLNLSGNIFSSLMNGLFSELLALKALHFNTDSLICDCNLKWVLQWARNASVRIAEETVCAYPRALHGLSLYNLKENQLVCAGPLELPLFELIPSQRQVVFHGDRLPFQCTATYVDNSTQVQWYHGGRLVETDEESGVFVEDSIIHDCCLITRELILSSIDIDATGAWECLVKNSYGNSTKQVEIVVLETAAPYCPAERIINNKGDFRWPKTLAGITAYQPCLQYSFSSVAFHNGAEEAKAWRKCNRTGRWDEENYSECPYSQEITQVLHAFSQMHINLTTVLEFSRQLTAYTRGASLFADKMDVIYLAYIMEKLIVFVDEVEDIGDALIEIASNIMLVDDHVLWMAQKEDKACTRIVRCVEQIASQILTSKTQVISKVSRNIALEAFVIKPSSFTGMTCTAYQKTSANSDKSVTPDLGRWEANHNPDLYLNFKCNTGNLDGSLVNSSTRNAVAVASVHLPQSVFSQSSAWQSVDNSTCKLQFIVFRNGKLFPSTGNSSNLADDGKRRTVATPAVFAKIDGCSFGNLTSPLTIGLRHFARGIDPVAAFWDFDLLDGHGGWWGEGCHIISSAGNITTIQSTHFSNFAVLMVSI
;
A
#
# COMPACT_ATOMS: atom_id res chain seq x y z
N MET A 1 -54.60 -7.48 -22.76
CA MET A 1 -53.96 -7.64 -24.08
C MET A 1 -52.49 -7.84 -23.83
N ARG A 2 -52.13 -8.92 -23.79
CA ARG A 2 -51.29 -10.03 -24.27
C ARG A 2 -50.45 -9.63 -25.49
N GLY A 3 -49.12 -9.74 -25.36
CA GLY A 3 -48.23 -10.08 -26.43
C GLY A 3 -47.30 -8.94 -26.86
N LEU A 4 -46.06 -8.96 -26.34
CA LEU A 4 -44.84 -8.53 -27.07
C LEU A 4 -43.61 -8.71 -26.14
N CYS A 5 -43.20 -9.95 -25.94
CA CYS A 5 -41.84 -10.23 -25.54
C CYS A 5 -41.47 -11.73 -25.58
N PRO A 6 -41.32 -12.33 -26.78
CA PRO A 6 -40.45 -13.51 -26.89
C PRO A 6 -39.40 -13.46 -28.00
N ARG A 7 -39.20 -12.32 -28.69
CA ARG A 7 -38.22 -12.29 -29.80
C ARG A 7 -36.85 -11.69 -29.51
N LEU A 8 -36.64 -11.06 -28.33
CA LEU A 8 -35.31 -10.56 -27.93
C LEU A 8 -34.44 -11.59 -27.16
N CYS A 9 -35.01 -12.68 -26.66
CA CYS A 9 -34.24 -13.72 -25.98
C CYS A 9 -33.56 -14.74 -26.91
N LEU A 10 -33.91 -14.80 -28.19
CA LEU A 10 -33.36 -15.78 -29.15
C LEU A 10 -32.10 -15.31 -29.88
N LEU A 11 -31.81 -14.02 -29.91
CA LEU A 11 -30.56 -13.49 -30.48
C LEU A 11 -29.39 -13.41 -29.49
N ALA A 12 -29.64 -13.46 -28.18
CA ALA A 12 -28.62 -13.53 -27.16
C ALA A 12 -28.04 -14.94 -26.93
N ALA A 13 -28.70 -15.98 -27.47
CA ALA A 13 -28.24 -17.37 -27.32
C ALA A 13 -27.14 -17.76 -28.34
N ALA A 14 -26.86 -16.92 -29.35
CA ALA A 14 -25.84 -17.19 -30.37
C ALA A 14 -24.46 -16.55 -30.09
N LEU A 15 -24.36 -15.70 -29.09
CA LEU A 15 -23.10 -15.07 -28.66
C LEU A 15 -22.73 -15.53 -27.25
N GLY A 16 -22.53 -16.76 -26.99
CA GLY A 16 -21.84 -17.39 -25.86
C GLY A 16 -21.54 -16.61 -24.54
N PHE A 17 -22.23 -15.51 -24.26
CA PHE A 17 -22.06 -14.63 -23.09
C PHE A 17 -23.40 -14.38 -22.38
N CYS A 18 -23.91 -15.42 -21.72
CA CYS A 18 -24.92 -15.27 -20.66
C CYS A 18 -24.61 -16.22 -19.52
N GLY A 19 -23.44 -16.06 -18.91
CA GLY A 19 -23.17 -16.54 -17.56
C GLY A 19 -23.66 -15.48 -16.58
N GLY A 20 -24.98 -15.38 -16.37
CA GLY A 20 -25.54 -14.49 -15.35
C GLY A 20 -25.02 -14.92 -13.98
N SER A 21 -24.07 -14.19 -13.44
CA SER A 21 -23.68 -14.22 -12.03
C SER A 21 -24.92 -13.79 -11.23
N ARG A 22 -25.64 -14.71 -10.63
CA ARG A 22 -26.72 -14.40 -9.68
C ARG A 22 -26.08 -14.18 -8.32
N ASN A 23 -26.31 -13.03 -7.70
CA ASN A 23 -26.01 -12.83 -6.29
C ASN A 23 -26.64 -13.99 -5.51
N CYS A 24 -25.96 -14.45 -4.46
CA CYS A 24 -26.51 -15.49 -3.59
C CYS A 24 -27.73 -14.93 -2.84
N PRO A 25 -28.96 -15.35 -3.10
CA PRO A 25 -30.15 -14.72 -2.51
C PRO A 25 -30.22 -14.86 -1.00
N ASP A 26 -29.50 -15.81 -0.41
CA ASP A 26 -29.49 -16.12 1.01
C ASP A 26 -28.25 -15.56 1.75
N LEU A 27 -27.32 -14.94 1.03
CA LEU A 27 -26.09 -14.37 1.59
C LEU A 27 -26.22 -12.84 1.68
N ILE A 28 -26.30 -12.33 2.91
CA ILE A 28 -26.34 -10.89 3.22
C ILE A 28 -24.97 -10.22 3.04
N VAL A 29 -24.00 -10.89 2.45
CA VAL A 29 -22.64 -10.37 2.25
C VAL A 29 -22.52 -9.82 0.83
N ASP A 30 -22.45 -8.51 0.69
CA ASP A 30 -22.53 -7.74 -0.57
C ASP A 30 -21.51 -8.09 -1.67
N ARG A 31 -20.54 -8.96 -1.42
CA ARG A 31 -19.45 -9.27 -2.35
C ARG A 31 -19.31 -10.76 -2.70
N CYS A 32 -20.28 -11.59 -2.33
CA CYS A 32 -20.28 -13.02 -2.67
C CYS A 32 -21.09 -13.28 -3.93
N LEU A 33 -20.54 -14.10 -4.82
CA LEU A 33 -21.17 -14.52 -6.08
C LEU A 33 -21.45 -16.01 -6.06
N CYS A 34 -22.66 -16.41 -6.45
CA CYS A 34 -23.05 -17.80 -6.61
C CYS A 34 -23.14 -18.18 -8.10
N ALA A 35 -22.52 -19.28 -8.46
CA ALA A 35 -22.57 -19.87 -9.80
C ALA A 35 -22.95 -21.34 -9.77
N ALA A 36 -23.78 -21.79 -10.71
CA ALA A 36 -24.05 -23.20 -10.89
C ALA A 36 -22.85 -23.88 -11.57
N GLU A 37 -22.32 -24.94 -10.97
CA GLU A 37 -21.24 -25.75 -11.53
C GLU A 37 -21.79 -26.98 -12.22
N ARG A 38 -21.46 -27.22 -13.51
CA ARG A 38 -21.94 -28.37 -14.27
C ARG A 38 -21.18 -29.64 -13.85
N ALA A 39 -21.90 -30.68 -13.46
CA ALA A 39 -21.28 -31.98 -13.20
C ALA A 39 -20.78 -32.60 -14.53
N LYS A 40 -19.53 -33.07 -14.53
CA LYS A 40 -18.97 -33.86 -15.64
C LYS A 40 -19.31 -35.33 -15.37
N GLY A 41 -20.35 -35.88 -16.00
CA GLY A 41 -20.67 -37.26 -15.93
C GLY A 41 -22.09 -37.62 -16.46
N PRO A 42 -22.36 -38.84 -16.96
CA PRO A 42 -23.68 -39.27 -17.39
C PRO A 42 -24.56 -39.54 -16.16
N GLY A 43 -25.50 -38.67 -15.89
CA GLY A 43 -26.48 -38.75 -14.80
C GLY A 43 -27.21 -37.42 -14.62
N ARG A 44 -28.43 -37.45 -14.00
CA ARG A 44 -29.18 -36.22 -13.73
C ARG A 44 -28.29 -35.20 -13.01
N PRO A 45 -28.10 -33.97 -13.53
CA PRO A 45 -27.22 -33.02 -12.90
C PRO A 45 -27.82 -32.56 -11.57
N ALA A 46 -27.28 -33.05 -10.45
CA ALA A 46 -27.56 -32.45 -9.17
C ALA A 46 -27.03 -30.97 -9.23
N LEU A 47 -27.84 -30.04 -8.83
CA LEU A 47 -27.44 -28.61 -8.76
C LEU A 47 -26.25 -28.49 -7.81
N ARG A 48 -25.08 -28.18 -8.36
CA ARG A 48 -23.83 -27.94 -7.63
C ARG A 48 -23.59 -26.44 -7.61
N ILE A 49 -23.27 -25.89 -6.47
CA ILE A 49 -23.10 -24.43 -6.29
C ILE A 49 -21.65 -24.13 -5.95
N LYS A 50 -21.09 -23.18 -6.68
CA LYS A 50 -19.81 -22.54 -6.36
C LYS A 50 -20.10 -21.17 -5.75
N VAL A 51 -19.56 -20.90 -4.57
CA VAL A 51 -19.62 -19.61 -3.89
C VAL A 51 -18.24 -18.97 -3.95
N VAL A 52 -18.17 -17.70 -4.36
CA VAL A 52 -16.94 -16.93 -4.49
C VAL A 52 -17.10 -15.63 -3.76
N CYS A 53 -16.31 -15.42 -2.71
CA CYS A 53 -16.25 -14.21 -1.90
C CYS A 53 -14.79 -13.75 -1.86
N THR A 54 -14.34 -13.02 -2.89
CA THR A 54 -12.94 -12.61 -3.04
C THR A 54 -12.82 -11.08 -3.04
N GLY A 55 -11.68 -10.57 -2.56
CA GLY A 55 -11.38 -9.14 -2.56
C GLY A 55 -12.28 -8.35 -1.61
N GLY A 56 -12.80 -9.01 -0.58
CA GLY A 56 -13.59 -8.44 0.50
C GLY A 56 -12.74 -8.21 1.74
N ASP A 57 -13.35 -7.55 2.73
CA ASP A 57 -12.73 -7.32 4.03
C ASP A 57 -13.16 -8.37 5.07
N LEU A 58 -13.38 -9.63 4.64
CA LEU A 58 -13.74 -10.70 5.56
C LEU A 58 -12.61 -10.97 6.55
N VAL A 59 -12.85 -10.71 7.82
CA VAL A 59 -11.92 -10.96 8.93
C VAL A 59 -12.15 -12.35 9.56
N GLU A 60 -13.37 -12.89 9.42
CA GLU A 60 -13.77 -14.23 9.87
C GLU A 60 -14.38 -15.02 8.74
N THR A 61 -14.47 -16.34 8.92
CA THR A 61 -15.16 -17.24 7.98
C THR A 61 -16.67 -17.00 7.99
N LEU A 62 -17.32 -17.25 6.86
CA LEU A 62 -18.78 -17.19 6.78
C LEU A 62 -19.41 -18.30 7.60
N GLN A 63 -20.50 -18.01 8.31
CA GLN A 63 -21.26 -19.03 9.02
C GLN A 63 -21.84 -20.03 8.01
N PRO A 64 -21.62 -21.35 8.20
CA PRO A 64 -22.11 -22.38 7.26
C PRO A 64 -23.61 -22.34 6.99
N ALA A 65 -24.40 -21.90 7.98
CA ALA A 65 -25.86 -21.81 7.88
C ALA A 65 -26.36 -20.81 6.84
N VAL A 66 -25.55 -19.80 6.49
CA VAL A 66 -25.93 -18.78 5.47
C VAL A 66 -25.49 -19.19 4.07
N LEU A 67 -24.73 -20.29 3.91
CA LEU A 67 -24.28 -20.75 2.61
C LEU A 67 -25.37 -21.59 1.94
N PRO A 68 -25.52 -21.50 0.60
CA PRO A 68 -26.52 -22.27 -0.13
C PRO A 68 -26.34 -23.79 0.07
N ASN A 69 -27.43 -24.49 0.28
CA ASN A 69 -27.42 -25.95 0.31
C ASN A 69 -26.77 -26.51 -0.96
N ARG A 70 -25.92 -27.53 -0.84
CA ARG A 70 -25.14 -28.14 -1.93
C ARG A 70 -24.00 -27.28 -2.47
N THR A 71 -23.43 -26.41 -1.65
CA THR A 71 -22.17 -25.74 -1.97
C THR A 71 -21.06 -26.79 -2.08
N VAL A 72 -20.47 -26.92 -3.27
CA VAL A 72 -19.38 -27.85 -3.56
C VAL A 72 -18.02 -27.17 -3.69
N SER A 73 -18.00 -25.86 -3.94
CA SER A 73 -16.79 -25.07 -4.02
C SER A 73 -17.00 -23.75 -3.30
N LEU A 74 -16.15 -23.47 -2.32
CA LEU A 74 -16.13 -22.23 -1.54
C LEU A 74 -14.77 -21.56 -1.72
N ILE A 75 -14.78 -20.35 -2.26
CA ILE A 75 -13.58 -19.54 -2.52
C ILE A 75 -13.66 -18.30 -1.67
N LEU A 76 -12.77 -18.22 -0.67
CA LEU A 76 -12.61 -17.11 0.28
C LEU A 76 -11.23 -16.48 0.15
N SER A 77 -10.60 -16.60 -1.02
CA SER A 77 -9.25 -16.07 -1.26
C SER A 77 -9.23 -14.55 -1.32
N ASN A 78 -8.06 -13.95 -1.02
CA ASN A 78 -7.82 -12.51 -1.02
C ASN A 78 -8.75 -11.75 -0.04
N ASN A 79 -8.83 -12.21 1.20
CA ASN A 79 -9.54 -11.57 2.31
C ASN A 79 -8.56 -11.33 3.49
N LYS A 80 -9.10 -10.97 4.66
CA LYS A 80 -8.32 -10.67 5.87
C LYS A 80 -8.64 -11.65 7.02
N ILE A 81 -8.95 -12.90 6.71
CA ILE A 81 -9.30 -13.92 7.72
C ILE A 81 -8.06 -14.20 8.57
N LEU A 82 -8.21 -14.03 9.90
CA LEU A 82 -7.09 -14.14 10.86
C LEU A 82 -6.87 -15.56 11.39
N GLY A 83 -7.95 -16.34 11.51
CA GLY A 83 -7.88 -17.69 12.03
C GLY A 83 -9.10 -18.54 11.68
N LEU A 84 -8.98 -19.85 11.82
CA LEU A 84 -10.05 -20.83 11.61
C LEU A 84 -10.42 -21.43 12.96
N LYS A 85 -11.65 -21.16 13.41
CA LYS A 85 -12.18 -21.65 14.68
C LYS A 85 -12.74 -23.06 14.53
N ASN A 86 -12.86 -23.78 15.63
CA ASN A 86 -13.53 -25.08 15.67
C ASN A 86 -14.94 -24.95 15.06
N GLY A 87 -15.26 -25.87 14.12
CA GLY A 87 -16.56 -25.90 13.44
C GLY A 87 -16.77 -24.81 12.39
N SER A 88 -15.75 -24.02 12.00
CA SER A 88 -15.86 -22.95 11.00
C SER A 88 -16.58 -23.36 9.72
N PHE A 89 -16.53 -24.62 9.33
CA PHE A 89 -17.16 -25.15 8.12
C PHE A 89 -18.15 -26.29 8.43
N PHE A 90 -18.57 -26.42 9.67
CA PHE A 90 -19.46 -27.52 10.09
C PHE A 90 -20.78 -27.51 9.32
N GLY A 91 -21.17 -28.67 8.79
CA GLY A 91 -22.40 -28.82 8.00
C GLY A 91 -22.23 -28.74 6.49
N LEU A 92 -21.10 -28.32 5.97
CA LEU A 92 -20.81 -28.24 4.53
C LEU A 92 -20.37 -29.62 3.97
N ARG A 93 -21.18 -30.68 4.20
CA ARG A 93 -20.84 -32.07 3.86
C ARG A 93 -20.57 -32.31 2.37
N SER A 94 -21.12 -31.48 1.48
CA SER A 94 -20.96 -31.61 0.03
C SER A 94 -19.76 -30.83 -0.51
N LEU A 95 -18.97 -30.13 0.34
CA LEU A 95 -17.88 -29.29 -0.09
C LEU A 95 -16.71 -30.14 -0.61
N GLU A 96 -16.35 -29.95 -1.88
CA GLU A 96 -15.24 -30.63 -2.54
C GLU A 96 -13.98 -29.77 -2.67
N ARG A 97 -14.15 -28.43 -2.71
CA ARG A 97 -13.05 -27.47 -2.81
C ARG A 97 -13.24 -26.32 -1.85
N LEU A 98 -12.21 -26.07 -1.04
CA LEU A 98 -12.08 -24.91 -0.16
C LEU A 98 -10.79 -24.15 -0.52
N ASP A 99 -10.93 -22.86 -0.84
CA ASP A 99 -9.83 -21.98 -1.24
C ASP A 99 -9.76 -20.81 -0.27
N LEU A 100 -8.73 -20.81 0.55
CA LEU A 100 -8.45 -19.82 1.61
C LEU A 100 -7.12 -19.09 1.37
N LYS A 101 -6.58 -19.17 0.16
CA LYS A 101 -5.29 -18.56 -0.18
C LYS A 101 -5.31 -17.05 -0.04
N ASN A 102 -4.14 -16.44 0.20
CA ASN A 102 -3.97 -14.99 0.32
C ASN A 102 -4.91 -14.40 1.40
N ASN A 103 -4.81 -14.91 2.61
CA ASN A 103 -5.45 -14.40 3.82
C ASN A 103 -4.39 -14.11 4.89
N LEU A 104 -4.81 -13.83 6.11
CA LEU A 104 -3.93 -13.57 7.26
C LEU A 104 -4.01 -14.68 8.30
N ILE A 105 -4.36 -15.91 7.90
CA ILE A 105 -4.60 -17.03 8.81
C ILE A 105 -3.29 -17.41 9.50
N SER A 106 -3.24 -17.21 10.82
CA SER A 106 -2.12 -17.61 11.68
C SER A 106 -2.46 -18.86 12.50
N THR A 107 -3.74 -19.06 12.84
CA THR A 107 -4.21 -20.14 13.70
C THR A 107 -5.27 -20.98 13.03
N ILE A 108 -5.18 -22.30 13.25
CA ILE A 108 -6.20 -23.28 12.85
C ILE A 108 -6.52 -24.11 14.09
N GLU A 109 -7.71 -23.90 14.66
CA GLU A 109 -8.13 -24.68 15.83
C GLU A 109 -8.43 -26.14 15.46
N PRO A 110 -8.17 -27.08 16.35
CA PRO A 110 -8.60 -28.46 16.21
C PRO A 110 -10.10 -28.53 15.91
N GLY A 111 -10.47 -29.29 14.86
CA GLY A 111 -11.87 -29.39 14.42
C GLY A 111 -12.35 -28.26 13.49
N ALA A 112 -11.50 -27.35 13.06
CA ALA A 112 -11.87 -26.28 12.11
C ALA A 112 -12.49 -26.84 10.82
N PHE A 113 -12.00 -28.00 10.34
CA PHE A 113 -12.49 -28.67 9.13
C PHE A 113 -13.43 -29.83 9.42
N TYR A 114 -13.93 -29.95 10.64
CA TYR A 114 -14.82 -31.04 11.02
C TYR A 114 -16.10 -31.07 10.18
N GLY A 115 -16.48 -32.27 9.67
CA GLY A 115 -17.67 -32.46 8.83
C GLY A 115 -17.44 -32.24 7.33
N LEU A 116 -16.24 -31.92 6.88
CA LEU A 116 -15.90 -31.79 5.46
C LEU A 116 -15.50 -33.11 4.81
N SER A 117 -16.36 -34.15 4.96
CA SER A 117 -16.07 -35.51 4.52
C SER A 117 -15.85 -35.71 3.03
N GLU A 118 -16.36 -34.79 2.18
CA GLU A 118 -16.21 -34.84 0.72
C GLU A 118 -15.11 -33.89 0.20
N LEU A 119 -14.33 -33.25 1.07
CA LEU A 119 -13.32 -32.26 0.64
C LEU A 119 -12.17 -32.96 -0.09
N LYS A 120 -11.93 -32.56 -1.34
CA LYS A 120 -10.88 -33.07 -2.22
C LYS A 120 -9.71 -32.13 -2.39
N ARG A 121 -9.93 -30.80 -2.24
CA ARG A 121 -8.89 -29.77 -2.43
C ARG A 121 -9.00 -28.71 -1.36
N LEU A 122 -7.90 -28.49 -0.64
CA LEU A 122 -7.73 -27.43 0.35
C LEU A 122 -6.53 -26.58 -0.05
N ASP A 123 -6.75 -25.28 -0.21
CA ASP A 123 -5.70 -24.31 -0.50
C ASP A 123 -5.62 -23.30 0.65
N LEU A 124 -4.52 -23.36 1.40
CA LEU A 124 -4.15 -22.46 2.51
C LEU A 124 -2.87 -21.66 2.19
N SER A 125 -2.52 -21.59 0.90
CA SER A 125 -1.29 -20.92 0.50
C SER A 125 -1.33 -19.41 0.76
N ASN A 126 -0.13 -18.83 0.97
CA ASN A 126 0.06 -17.42 1.25
C ASN A 126 -0.78 -16.93 2.44
N ASN A 127 -0.56 -17.54 3.58
CA ASN A 127 -1.11 -17.20 4.88
C ASN A 127 0.04 -17.01 5.90
N ARG A 128 -0.27 -16.97 7.18
CA ARG A 128 0.68 -16.76 8.28
C ARG A 128 0.76 -17.94 9.25
N ILE A 129 0.54 -19.17 8.75
CA ILE A 129 0.54 -20.37 9.58
C ILE A 129 1.98 -20.68 10.00
N GLY A 130 2.25 -20.58 11.31
CA GLY A 130 3.57 -20.84 11.90
C GLY A 130 3.72 -22.24 12.45
N CYS A 131 2.64 -22.81 13.00
CA CYS A 131 2.59 -24.14 13.55
C CYS A 131 1.58 -25.01 12.81
N LEU A 132 1.94 -26.30 12.65
CA LEU A 132 1.06 -27.31 12.09
C LEU A 132 1.03 -28.52 13.03
N THR A 133 -0.16 -28.92 13.47
CA THR A 133 -0.38 -30.09 14.30
C THR A 133 -1.34 -31.08 13.63
N PRO A 134 -1.25 -32.39 13.91
CA PRO A 134 -2.12 -33.40 13.30
C PRO A 134 -3.60 -33.11 13.51
N GLU A 135 -3.97 -32.55 14.66
CA GLU A 135 -5.35 -32.28 15.07
C GLU A 135 -6.03 -31.24 14.16
N MET A 136 -5.25 -30.37 13.49
CA MET A 136 -5.76 -29.38 12.55
C MET A 136 -6.42 -30.00 11.32
N PHE A 137 -5.98 -31.19 10.90
CA PHE A 137 -6.45 -31.84 9.67
C PHE A 137 -7.41 -33.01 9.92
N VAL A 138 -7.84 -33.22 11.16
CA VAL A 138 -8.79 -34.28 11.51
C VAL A 138 -10.09 -34.14 10.74
N GLY A 139 -10.55 -35.25 10.16
CA GLY A 139 -11.79 -35.32 9.38
C GLY A 139 -11.63 -35.11 7.87
N LEU A 140 -10.42 -34.82 7.37
CA LEU A 140 -10.15 -34.62 5.95
C LEU A 140 -9.76 -35.91 5.19
N ASN A 141 -10.44 -37.02 5.46
CA ASN A 141 -10.07 -38.35 4.97
C ASN A 141 -10.09 -38.50 3.43
N ASN A 142 -10.87 -37.69 2.72
CA ASN A 142 -10.99 -37.70 1.25
C ASN A 142 -10.16 -36.58 0.56
N LEU A 143 -9.25 -35.92 1.29
CA LEU A 143 -8.44 -34.84 0.72
C LEU A 143 -7.41 -35.41 -0.27
N HIS A 144 -7.45 -34.91 -1.53
CA HIS A 144 -6.54 -35.35 -2.60
C HIS A 144 -5.39 -34.33 -2.82
N LYS A 145 -5.64 -33.05 -2.59
CA LYS A 145 -4.65 -32.00 -2.77
C LYS A 145 -4.68 -31.03 -1.60
N LEU A 146 -3.52 -30.82 -0.97
CA LEU A 146 -3.27 -29.83 0.07
C LEU A 146 -2.19 -28.86 -0.39
N ASN A 147 -2.45 -27.56 -0.26
CA ASN A 147 -1.48 -26.51 -0.55
C ASN A 147 -1.29 -25.62 0.68
N LEU A 148 -0.08 -25.65 1.23
CA LEU A 148 0.40 -24.89 2.40
C LEU A 148 1.53 -23.93 2.04
N SER A 149 1.86 -23.76 0.73
CA SER A 149 3.01 -22.94 0.29
C SER A 149 2.83 -21.46 0.67
N GLY A 150 3.95 -20.75 0.90
CA GLY A 150 3.92 -19.33 1.26
C GLY A 150 3.42 -19.05 2.67
N ASN A 151 3.55 -20.02 3.60
CA ASN A 151 3.34 -19.85 5.03
C ASN A 151 4.69 -19.68 5.76
N ILE A 152 4.67 -19.55 7.08
CA ILE A 152 5.86 -19.21 7.88
C ILE A 152 6.38 -20.37 8.75
N PHE A 153 5.76 -21.54 8.69
CA PHE A 153 6.25 -22.71 9.43
C PHE A 153 7.63 -23.16 8.94
N SER A 154 8.47 -23.60 9.87
CA SER A 154 9.85 -24.04 9.60
C SER A 154 10.04 -25.54 9.66
N SER A 155 9.16 -26.26 10.36
CA SER A 155 9.25 -27.72 10.57
C SER A 155 7.88 -28.37 10.43
N LEU A 156 7.87 -29.68 10.21
CA LEU A 156 6.68 -30.50 10.12
C LEU A 156 6.78 -31.63 11.18
N MET A 157 5.85 -31.65 12.12
CA MET A 157 5.80 -32.67 13.15
C MET A 157 5.55 -34.05 12.56
N ASN A 158 6.22 -35.06 13.13
CA ASN A 158 5.99 -36.45 12.70
C ASN A 158 4.52 -36.84 12.88
N GLY A 159 3.94 -37.47 11.86
CA GLY A 159 2.52 -37.85 11.86
C GLY A 159 1.55 -36.76 11.45
N LEU A 160 2.00 -35.57 11.09
CA LEU A 160 1.16 -34.43 10.70
C LEU A 160 0.07 -34.79 9.67
N PHE A 161 0.37 -35.66 8.72
CA PHE A 161 -0.52 -36.05 7.62
C PHE A 161 -1.11 -37.48 7.79
N SER A 162 -1.05 -38.04 8.97
CA SER A 162 -1.51 -39.42 9.24
C SER A 162 -2.99 -39.66 8.88
N GLU A 163 -3.83 -38.65 9.09
CA GLU A 163 -5.28 -38.70 8.82
C GLU A 163 -5.63 -38.48 7.34
N LEU A 164 -4.67 -38.03 6.51
CA LEU A 164 -4.91 -37.65 5.12
C LEU A 164 -4.74 -38.86 4.16
N LEU A 165 -5.55 -39.91 4.39
CA LEU A 165 -5.41 -41.20 3.72
C LEU A 165 -5.58 -41.19 2.20
N ALA A 166 -6.30 -40.20 1.66
CA ALA A 166 -6.54 -40.06 0.21
C ALA A 166 -5.64 -39.05 -0.49
N LEU A 167 -4.65 -38.49 0.23
CA LEU A 167 -3.79 -37.40 -0.31
C LEU A 167 -2.93 -37.91 -1.47
N LYS A 168 -2.88 -37.13 -2.57
CA LYS A 168 -2.10 -37.44 -3.79
C LYS A 168 -1.06 -36.37 -4.10
N ALA A 169 -1.31 -35.12 -3.70
CA ALA A 169 -0.40 -34.00 -3.95
C ALA A 169 -0.32 -33.07 -2.73
N LEU A 170 0.90 -32.77 -2.32
CA LEU A 170 1.23 -31.88 -1.21
C LEU A 170 2.19 -30.78 -1.68
N HIS A 171 1.79 -29.53 -1.44
CA HIS A 171 2.61 -28.33 -1.68
C HIS A 171 2.85 -27.62 -0.35
N PHE A 172 4.11 -27.36 0.02
CA PHE A 172 4.46 -26.71 1.28
C PHE A 172 5.78 -25.93 1.22
N ASN A 173 6.03 -25.25 0.13
CA ASN A 173 7.20 -24.38 0.01
C ASN A 173 7.08 -23.18 0.97
N THR A 174 8.06 -23.01 1.86
CA THR A 174 8.18 -21.86 2.77
C THR A 174 9.62 -21.37 2.78
N ASP A 175 9.81 -20.06 3.02
CA ASP A 175 11.15 -19.46 3.09
C ASP A 175 11.91 -19.79 4.39
N SER A 176 11.30 -20.57 5.29
CA SER A 176 11.85 -20.95 6.59
C SER A 176 12.04 -22.45 6.76
N LEU A 177 11.83 -23.27 5.72
CA LEU A 177 11.82 -24.73 5.84
C LEU A 177 13.19 -25.30 6.24
N ILE A 178 13.22 -26.00 7.39
CA ILE A 178 14.40 -26.72 7.88
C ILE A 178 14.39 -28.14 7.30
N CYS A 179 15.39 -28.48 6.50
CA CYS A 179 15.59 -29.79 5.93
C CYS A 179 16.68 -30.57 6.69
N ASP A 180 16.36 -31.00 7.87
CA ASP A 180 17.21 -31.83 8.71
C ASP A 180 16.66 -33.24 8.91
N CYS A 181 17.21 -33.98 9.86
CA CYS A 181 16.75 -35.34 10.13
C CYS A 181 15.28 -35.43 10.58
N ASN A 182 14.70 -34.34 11.12
CA ASN A 182 13.28 -34.28 11.49
C ASN A 182 12.35 -34.34 10.29
N LEU A 183 12.82 -33.99 9.09
CA LEU A 183 12.02 -34.01 7.89
C LEU A 183 12.10 -35.35 7.13
N LYS A 184 12.96 -36.31 7.56
CA LYS A 184 13.09 -37.63 6.90
C LYS A 184 11.77 -38.38 6.80
N TRP A 185 10.94 -38.30 7.84
CA TRP A 185 9.66 -38.99 7.88
C TRP A 185 8.73 -38.54 6.75
N VAL A 186 8.80 -37.30 6.33
CA VAL A 186 7.98 -36.75 5.22
C VAL A 186 8.30 -37.47 3.90
N LEU A 187 9.60 -37.66 3.61
CA LEU A 187 10.04 -38.39 2.40
C LEU A 187 9.62 -39.87 2.45
N GLN A 188 9.73 -40.52 3.61
CA GLN A 188 9.33 -41.92 3.82
C GLN A 188 7.82 -42.05 3.69
N TRP A 189 7.07 -41.18 4.39
CA TRP A 189 5.61 -41.17 4.33
C TRP A 189 5.11 -40.92 2.90
N ALA A 190 5.66 -39.92 2.20
CA ALA A 190 5.24 -39.57 0.84
C ALA A 190 5.44 -40.73 -0.14
N ARG A 191 6.57 -41.49 -0.02
CA ARG A 191 6.82 -42.68 -0.80
C ARG A 191 5.82 -43.80 -0.48
N ASN A 192 5.63 -44.09 0.80
CA ASN A 192 4.73 -45.19 1.23
C ASN A 192 3.27 -44.89 0.86
N ALA A 193 2.82 -43.65 0.99
CA ALA A 193 1.47 -43.21 0.65
C ALA A 193 1.30 -42.82 -0.84
N SER A 194 2.36 -42.90 -1.66
CA SER A 194 2.37 -42.46 -3.07
C SER A 194 1.91 -41.02 -3.26
N VAL A 195 2.31 -40.12 -2.34
CA VAL A 195 2.01 -38.69 -2.37
C VAL A 195 3.10 -37.96 -3.14
N ARG A 196 2.71 -37.14 -4.11
CA ARG A 196 3.66 -36.26 -4.83
C ARG A 196 3.90 -34.99 -4.03
N ILE A 197 5.14 -34.75 -3.62
CA ILE A 197 5.60 -33.46 -3.11
C ILE A 197 5.91 -32.56 -4.31
N ALA A 198 5.54 -31.27 -4.24
CA ALA A 198 5.80 -30.32 -5.30
C ALA A 198 7.32 -30.06 -5.46
N GLU A 199 7.78 -29.93 -6.68
CA GLU A 199 9.20 -29.70 -7.03
C GLU A 199 9.69 -28.33 -6.51
N GLU A 200 8.79 -27.37 -6.37
CA GLU A 200 9.05 -26.03 -5.84
C GLU A 200 9.34 -26.02 -4.34
N THR A 201 9.12 -27.14 -3.63
CA THR A 201 9.47 -27.25 -2.21
C THR A 201 10.96 -27.32 -2.05
N VAL A 202 11.56 -26.20 -1.63
CA VAL A 202 13.02 -26.05 -1.47
C VAL A 202 13.39 -25.90 0.00
N CYS A 203 14.60 -26.32 0.34
CA CYS A 203 15.16 -26.17 1.69
C CYS A 203 15.66 -24.74 1.92
N ALA A 204 15.29 -24.13 3.02
CA ALA A 204 15.83 -22.87 3.47
C ALA A 204 17.02 -23.08 4.42
N TYR A 205 16.94 -24.07 5.29
CA TYR A 205 17.99 -24.44 6.24
C TYR A 205 18.24 -25.96 6.24
N PRO A 206 19.43 -26.44 6.62
CA PRO A 206 20.66 -25.68 6.89
C PRO A 206 21.27 -25.09 5.60
N ARG A 207 22.22 -24.17 5.76
CA ARG A 207 22.89 -23.48 4.62
C ARG A 207 23.45 -24.45 3.56
N ALA A 208 23.92 -25.62 3.98
CA ALA A 208 24.45 -26.67 3.09
C ALA A 208 23.40 -27.21 2.11
N LEU A 209 22.11 -27.13 2.43
CA LEU A 209 21.00 -27.64 1.60
C LEU A 209 20.14 -26.49 1.03
N HIS A 210 20.53 -25.24 1.28
CA HIS A 210 19.77 -24.07 0.85
C HIS A 210 19.49 -24.07 -0.66
N GLY A 211 18.22 -23.84 -1.04
CA GLY A 211 17.79 -23.79 -2.43
C GLY A 211 17.66 -25.16 -3.12
N LEU A 212 18.00 -26.27 -2.46
CA LEU A 212 17.84 -27.60 -3.03
C LEU A 212 16.38 -28.06 -2.88
N SER A 213 15.80 -28.58 -3.96
CA SER A 213 14.46 -29.15 -3.94
C SER A 213 14.42 -30.42 -3.08
N LEU A 214 13.46 -30.47 -2.14
CA LEU A 214 13.23 -31.60 -1.27
C LEU A 214 12.94 -32.90 -2.06
N TYR A 215 12.29 -32.76 -3.23
CA TYR A 215 11.99 -33.86 -4.13
C TYR A 215 13.26 -34.62 -4.59
N ASN A 216 14.36 -33.91 -4.79
CA ASN A 216 15.62 -34.45 -5.27
C ASN A 216 16.56 -34.94 -4.15
N LEU A 217 16.25 -34.63 -2.89
CA LEU A 217 17.07 -35.02 -1.76
C LEU A 217 16.88 -36.50 -1.37
N LYS A 218 18.00 -37.12 -1.01
CA LYS A 218 18.00 -38.48 -0.43
C LYS A 218 17.94 -38.38 1.10
N GLU A 219 17.33 -39.36 1.77
CA GLU A 219 17.20 -39.38 3.23
C GLU A 219 18.54 -39.27 3.98
N ASN A 220 19.62 -39.80 3.42
CA ASN A 220 20.94 -39.72 4.03
C ASN A 220 21.57 -38.31 4.00
N GLN A 221 21.03 -37.40 3.20
CA GLN A 221 21.45 -35.99 3.14
C GLN A 221 20.76 -35.14 4.23
N LEU A 222 19.62 -35.60 4.72
CA LEU A 222 18.92 -34.96 5.83
C LEU A 222 19.54 -35.39 7.16
N VAL A 223 20.51 -34.65 7.62
CA VAL A 223 21.26 -34.97 8.85
C VAL A 223 21.04 -33.87 9.90
N CYS A 224 21.15 -34.26 11.17
CA CYS A 224 21.10 -33.36 12.32
C CYS A 224 22.49 -33.26 12.96
N ALA A 225 23.56 -33.23 12.14
CA ALA A 225 24.93 -33.09 12.61
C ALA A 225 25.42 -31.68 12.26
N GLY A 226 25.85 -30.91 13.24
CA GLY A 226 26.36 -29.56 13.06
C GLY A 226 25.75 -28.57 14.07
N PRO A 227 26.13 -27.30 13.99
CA PRO A 227 25.50 -26.28 14.81
C PRO A 227 24.01 -26.15 14.43
N LEU A 228 23.17 -25.90 15.43
CA LEU A 228 21.75 -25.71 15.23
C LEU A 228 21.53 -24.40 14.47
N GLU A 229 21.03 -24.51 13.24
CA GLU A 229 20.64 -23.35 12.42
C GLU A 229 19.13 -23.14 12.52
N LEU A 230 18.72 -21.99 13.05
CA LEU A 230 17.32 -21.64 13.26
C LEU A 230 16.91 -20.48 12.34
N PRO A 231 15.71 -20.52 11.72
CA PRO A 231 15.17 -19.42 10.93
C PRO A 231 15.07 -18.11 11.72
N LEU A 232 14.68 -18.20 12.99
CA LEU A 232 14.67 -17.09 13.91
C LEU A 232 15.45 -17.47 15.18
N PHE A 233 16.45 -16.69 15.50
CA PHE A 233 17.12 -16.69 16.78
C PHE A 233 17.57 -15.28 17.09
N GLU A 234 16.90 -14.62 18.03
CA GLU A 234 17.14 -13.21 18.37
C GLU A 234 17.40 -13.03 19.85
N LEU A 235 18.31 -12.12 20.15
CA LEU A 235 18.62 -11.63 21.49
C LEU A 235 18.42 -10.11 21.50
N ILE A 236 17.52 -9.63 22.34
CA ILE A 236 17.20 -8.20 22.47
C ILE A 236 17.39 -7.76 23.92
N PRO A 237 18.20 -6.72 24.17
CA PRO A 237 19.08 -6.03 23.24
C PRO A 237 20.29 -6.91 22.83
N SER A 238 20.73 -6.80 21.57
CA SER A 238 21.86 -7.58 21.03
C SER A 238 23.21 -6.88 21.19
N GLN A 239 23.18 -5.58 21.48
CA GLN A 239 24.35 -4.73 21.59
C GLN A 239 24.87 -4.72 23.03
N ARG A 240 26.18 -4.44 23.18
CA ARG A 240 26.82 -4.20 24.50
C ARG A 240 26.00 -3.19 25.31
N GLN A 241 25.68 -3.54 26.54
CA GLN A 241 24.93 -2.69 27.46
C GLN A 241 25.90 -2.06 28.48
N VAL A 242 25.80 -0.74 28.64
CA VAL A 242 26.51 -0.01 29.69
C VAL A 242 25.45 0.54 30.63
N VAL A 243 25.52 0.13 31.87
CA VAL A 243 24.52 0.39 32.90
C VAL A 243 25.21 0.89 34.19
N PHE A 244 24.46 1.55 35.04
CA PHE A 244 24.97 1.92 36.37
C PHE A 244 24.49 0.91 37.41
N HIS A 245 25.22 0.84 38.49
CA HIS A 245 24.81 0.08 39.68
C HIS A 245 23.39 0.44 40.10
N GLY A 246 22.53 -0.54 40.32
CA GLY A 246 21.11 -0.38 40.66
C GLY A 246 20.15 -0.20 39.49
N ASP A 247 20.63 -0.10 38.24
CA ASP A 247 19.75 -0.03 37.05
C ASP A 247 18.97 -1.35 36.88
N ARG A 248 17.87 -1.26 36.12
CA ARG A 248 17.07 -2.42 35.67
C ARG A 248 17.32 -2.67 34.19
N LEU A 249 17.55 -3.92 33.80
CA LEU A 249 17.83 -4.28 32.41
C LEU A 249 17.07 -5.57 32.02
N PRO A 250 16.09 -5.48 31.13
CA PRO A 250 15.41 -6.64 30.57
C PRO A 250 16.13 -7.15 29.32
N PHE A 251 16.21 -8.47 29.17
CA PHE A 251 16.63 -9.18 27.96
C PHE A 251 15.54 -10.11 27.51
N GLN A 252 15.39 -10.24 26.21
CA GLN A 252 14.49 -11.18 25.59
C GLN A 252 15.26 -12.04 24.58
N CYS A 253 15.21 -13.34 24.77
CA CYS A 253 15.79 -14.30 23.84
C CYS A 253 14.68 -15.11 23.19
N THR A 254 14.52 -14.96 21.88
CA THR A 254 13.45 -15.58 21.09
C THR A 254 14.05 -16.48 20.03
N ALA A 255 13.54 -17.71 19.92
CA ALA A 255 14.00 -18.67 18.93
C ALA A 255 12.84 -19.43 18.30
N THR A 256 13.08 -19.99 17.11
CA THR A 256 12.14 -20.91 16.47
C THR A 256 11.99 -22.17 17.34
N TYR A 257 10.74 -22.50 17.67
CA TYR A 257 10.40 -23.75 18.34
C TYR A 257 10.30 -24.87 17.33
N VAL A 258 11.28 -25.76 17.32
CA VAL A 258 11.38 -26.86 16.34
C VAL A 258 10.61 -28.10 16.83
N ASP A 259 10.80 -28.47 18.08
CA ASP A 259 10.18 -29.63 18.70
C ASP A 259 10.14 -29.49 20.26
N ASN A 260 9.54 -30.48 20.92
CA ASN A 260 9.39 -30.50 22.38
C ASN A 260 10.73 -30.57 23.16
N SER A 261 11.83 -30.84 22.47
CA SER A 261 13.17 -30.84 23.10
C SER A 261 13.83 -29.45 23.06
N THR A 262 13.22 -28.49 22.33
CA THR A 262 13.74 -27.14 22.17
C THR A 262 13.64 -26.38 23.50
N GLN A 263 14.80 -25.93 24.03
CA GLN A 263 14.93 -25.18 25.25
C GLN A 263 15.78 -23.94 25.04
N VAL A 264 15.41 -22.85 25.69
CA VAL A 264 16.18 -21.61 25.76
C VAL A 264 16.73 -21.49 27.17
N GLN A 265 18.02 -21.22 27.34
CA GLN A 265 18.67 -21.10 28.64
C GLN A 265 19.60 -19.90 28.68
N TRP A 266 19.66 -19.24 29.80
CA TRP A 266 20.60 -18.15 30.07
C TRP A 266 21.81 -18.61 30.84
N TYR A 267 22.98 -18.09 30.45
CA TYR A 267 24.26 -18.35 31.14
C TYR A 267 24.98 -17.04 31.41
N HIS A 268 25.63 -16.99 32.55
CA HIS A 268 26.56 -15.92 32.92
C HIS A 268 27.82 -16.53 33.51
N GLY A 269 29.01 -16.18 32.97
CA GLY A 269 30.27 -16.76 33.38
C GLY A 269 30.31 -18.30 33.32
N GLY A 270 29.59 -18.91 32.36
CA GLY A 270 29.47 -20.37 32.16
C GLY A 270 28.53 -21.06 33.16
N ARG A 271 27.82 -20.33 34.02
CA ARG A 271 26.82 -20.88 34.95
C ARG A 271 25.42 -20.64 34.45
N LEU A 272 24.56 -21.64 34.62
CA LEU A 272 23.13 -21.50 34.28
C LEU A 272 22.49 -20.46 35.20
N VAL A 273 21.74 -19.56 34.62
CA VAL A 273 21.00 -18.51 35.32
C VAL A 273 19.56 -18.98 35.53
N GLU A 274 19.14 -18.98 36.77
CA GLU A 274 17.77 -19.27 37.22
C GLU A 274 17.24 -18.06 38.00
N THR A 275 15.93 -18.03 38.24
CA THR A 275 15.30 -16.96 39.00
C THR A 275 15.85 -16.96 40.45
N ASP A 276 16.36 -15.80 40.84
CA ASP A 276 16.86 -15.54 42.21
C ASP A 276 16.37 -14.16 42.65
N GLU A 277 15.32 -14.16 43.47
CA GLU A 277 14.69 -12.95 43.97
C GLU A 277 15.61 -12.10 44.86
N GLU A 278 16.54 -12.76 45.60
CA GLU A 278 17.47 -12.07 46.50
C GLU A 278 18.48 -11.23 45.69
N SER A 279 18.97 -11.75 44.58
CA SER A 279 19.88 -11.04 43.68
C SER A 279 19.16 -10.21 42.60
N GLY A 280 17.82 -10.20 42.59
CA GLY A 280 17.02 -9.45 41.65
C GLY A 280 17.05 -9.98 40.20
N VAL A 281 17.28 -11.27 40.04
CA VAL A 281 17.31 -11.98 38.77
C VAL A 281 15.98 -12.71 38.56
N PHE A 282 15.27 -12.38 37.49
CA PHE A 282 14.00 -13.03 37.12
C PHE A 282 14.11 -13.63 35.73
N VAL A 283 13.71 -14.89 35.59
CA VAL A 283 13.71 -15.62 34.32
C VAL A 283 12.30 -16.16 34.07
N GLU A 284 11.71 -15.77 32.96
CA GLU A 284 10.34 -16.17 32.57
C GLU A 284 10.33 -16.82 31.19
N ASP A 285 9.57 -17.90 31.06
CA ASP A 285 9.41 -18.61 29.80
C ASP A 285 8.01 -18.34 29.19
N SER A 286 7.95 -18.10 27.89
CA SER A 286 6.71 -18.07 27.14
C SER A 286 6.83 -18.80 25.81
N ILE A 287 5.80 -19.57 25.46
CA ILE A 287 5.70 -20.25 24.17
C ILE A 287 4.59 -19.57 23.38
N ILE A 288 4.94 -19.05 22.21
CA ILE A 288 3.98 -18.43 21.28
C ILE A 288 3.57 -19.51 20.28
N HIS A 289 2.44 -20.17 20.53
CA HIS A 289 1.97 -21.29 19.72
C HIS A 289 1.63 -20.89 18.27
N ASP A 290 1.09 -19.68 18.06
CA ASP A 290 0.67 -19.21 16.75
C ASP A 290 1.82 -19.08 15.75
N CYS A 291 3.02 -18.75 16.24
CA CYS A 291 4.21 -18.53 15.43
C CYS A 291 5.27 -19.62 15.59
N CYS A 292 5.06 -20.66 16.40
CA CYS A 292 6.08 -21.64 16.79
C CYS A 292 7.38 -20.99 17.28
N LEU A 293 7.25 -20.04 18.20
CA LEU A 293 8.37 -19.36 18.83
C LEU A 293 8.41 -19.70 20.32
N ILE A 294 9.62 -19.84 20.85
CA ILE A 294 9.90 -19.89 22.28
C ILE A 294 10.68 -18.66 22.67
N THR A 295 10.22 -17.99 23.70
CA THR A 295 10.87 -16.80 24.25
C THR A 295 11.21 -17.03 25.72
N ARG A 296 12.43 -16.67 26.11
CA ARG A 296 12.85 -16.63 27.51
C ARG A 296 13.31 -15.23 27.86
N GLU A 297 12.61 -14.61 28.80
CA GLU A 297 12.93 -13.28 29.28
C GLU A 297 13.85 -13.40 30.50
N LEU A 298 14.86 -12.53 30.57
CA LEU A 298 15.74 -12.34 31.72
C LEU A 298 15.64 -10.90 32.16
N ILE A 299 15.28 -10.66 33.41
CA ILE A 299 15.18 -9.32 33.97
C ILE A 299 16.16 -9.22 35.14
N LEU A 300 17.11 -8.30 35.01
CA LEU A 300 18.00 -7.90 36.10
C LEU A 300 17.39 -6.65 36.72
N SER A 301 16.84 -6.75 37.94
CA SER A 301 16.06 -5.67 38.57
C SER A 301 16.91 -4.70 39.37
N SER A 302 18.08 -5.10 39.85
CA SER A 302 19.05 -4.28 40.55
C SER A 302 20.46 -4.78 40.21
N ILE A 303 21.05 -4.14 39.21
CA ILE A 303 22.33 -4.61 38.65
C ILE A 303 23.47 -4.25 39.60
N ASP A 304 24.24 -5.26 39.98
CA ASP A 304 25.49 -5.11 40.74
C ASP A 304 26.71 -5.26 39.80
N ILE A 305 27.88 -4.92 40.28
CA ILE A 305 29.17 -5.03 39.58
C ILE A 305 29.43 -6.45 39.08
N ASP A 306 29.01 -7.45 39.85
CA ASP A 306 29.12 -8.88 39.48
C ASP A 306 28.35 -9.26 38.21
N ALA A 307 27.40 -8.45 37.80
CA ALA A 307 26.69 -8.62 36.50
C ALA A 307 27.53 -8.23 35.28
N THR A 308 28.73 -7.63 35.49
CA THR A 308 29.64 -7.28 34.40
C THR A 308 30.17 -8.55 33.71
N GLY A 309 30.13 -8.57 32.41
CA GLY A 309 30.66 -9.66 31.58
C GLY A 309 29.70 -10.09 30.48
N ALA A 310 30.00 -11.25 29.89
CA ALA A 310 29.23 -11.85 28.85
C ALA A 310 28.04 -12.63 29.41
N TRP A 311 26.86 -12.28 28.92
CA TRP A 311 25.62 -13.01 29.13
C TRP A 311 25.23 -13.72 27.86
N GLU A 312 24.93 -15.02 27.98
CA GLU A 312 24.72 -15.89 26.85
C GLU A 312 23.30 -16.45 26.86
N CYS A 313 22.61 -16.32 25.73
CA CYS A 313 21.40 -17.09 25.47
C CYS A 313 21.76 -18.32 24.63
N LEU A 314 21.54 -19.49 25.20
CA LEU A 314 21.73 -20.78 24.56
C LEU A 314 20.38 -21.38 24.17
N VAL A 315 20.20 -21.65 22.90
CA VAL A 315 19.10 -22.45 22.38
C VAL A 315 19.60 -23.83 22.05
N LYS A 316 19.01 -24.85 22.66
CA LYS A 316 19.39 -26.25 22.45
C LYS A 316 18.16 -27.13 22.20
N ASN A 317 18.35 -28.17 21.41
CA ASN A 317 17.44 -29.29 21.28
C ASN A 317 18.21 -30.61 21.23
N SER A 318 17.54 -31.75 20.97
CA SER A 318 18.17 -33.05 20.86
C SER A 318 19.20 -33.18 19.73
N TYR A 319 19.30 -32.23 18.83
CA TYR A 319 20.13 -32.28 17.62
C TYR A 319 21.31 -31.33 17.62
N GLY A 320 21.29 -30.31 18.48
CA GLY A 320 22.37 -29.33 18.51
C GLY A 320 22.06 -28.14 19.41
N ASN A 321 22.96 -27.18 19.36
CA ASN A 321 22.79 -25.91 20.08
C ASN A 321 23.24 -24.72 19.23
N SER A 322 22.76 -23.54 19.59
CA SER A 322 23.21 -22.26 19.08
C SER A 322 23.22 -21.23 20.20
N THR A 323 24.18 -20.32 20.20
CA THR A 323 24.37 -19.34 21.27
C THR A 323 24.47 -17.93 20.74
N LYS A 324 23.84 -16.98 21.43
CA LYS A 324 24.05 -15.53 21.22
C LYS A 324 24.48 -14.90 22.52
N GLN A 325 25.37 -13.90 22.45
CA GLN A 325 25.95 -13.25 23.58
C GLN A 325 25.67 -11.75 23.58
N VAL A 326 25.56 -11.18 24.78
CA VAL A 326 25.53 -9.74 25.02
C VAL A 326 26.48 -9.41 26.18
N GLU A 327 27.27 -8.35 26.03
CA GLU A 327 28.19 -7.89 27.05
C GLU A 327 27.53 -6.82 27.91
N ILE A 328 27.58 -6.96 29.23
CA ILE A 328 27.17 -5.95 30.19
C ILE A 328 28.42 -5.35 30.87
N VAL A 329 28.45 -4.03 30.96
CA VAL A 329 29.46 -3.27 31.72
C VAL A 329 28.74 -2.42 32.73
N VAL A 330 29.01 -2.68 34.00
CA VAL A 330 28.45 -1.93 35.14
C VAL A 330 29.42 -0.83 35.55
N LEU A 331 28.94 0.39 35.66
CA LEU A 331 29.70 1.57 36.05
C LEU A 331 29.34 1.97 37.50
N GLU A 332 30.35 2.16 38.35
CA GLU A 332 30.16 2.64 39.71
C GLU A 332 29.91 4.16 39.81
N THR A 333 30.39 4.94 38.87
CA THR A 333 30.34 6.41 38.90
C THR A 333 29.37 6.98 37.88
N ALA A 334 28.72 8.11 38.23
CA ALA A 334 27.83 8.87 37.34
C ALA A 334 28.60 9.57 36.21
N ALA A 335 28.83 8.89 35.10
CA ALA A 335 29.35 9.49 33.87
C ALA A 335 28.17 10.07 33.02
N PRO A 336 28.38 11.15 32.25
CA PRO A 336 27.37 11.65 31.33
C PRO A 336 26.93 10.54 30.33
N TYR A 337 25.65 10.39 30.13
CA TYR A 337 25.10 9.38 29.22
C TYR A 337 23.82 9.87 28.53
N CYS A 338 23.53 9.33 27.36
CA CYS A 338 22.24 9.47 26.70
C CYS A 338 21.26 8.43 27.26
N PRO A 339 20.05 8.82 27.67
CA PRO A 339 19.07 7.88 28.19
C PRO A 339 18.62 6.88 27.16
N ALA A 340 18.13 5.72 27.62
CA ALA A 340 17.45 4.79 26.75
C ALA A 340 16.20 5.44 26.15
N GLU A 341 16.00 5.29 24.87
CA GLU A 341 14.91 5.95 24.12
C GLU A 341 14.32 4.99 23.09
N ARG A 342 13.01 5.07 22.89
CA ARG A 342 12.32 4.36 21.82
C ARG A 342 11.92 5.33 20.73
N ILE A 343 12.37 5.08 19.49
CA ILE A 343 12.01 5.86 18.32
C ILE A 343 11.28 4.98 17.34
N ILE A 344 10.09 5.41 16.96
CA ILE A 344 9.29 4.78 15.91
C ILE A 344 9.30 5.73 14.71
N ASN A 345 9.80 5.24 13.58
CA ASN A 345 9.82 5.99 12.33
C ASN A 345 9.44 5.07 11.14
N ASN A 346 9.54 5.57 9.93
CA ASN A 346 9.20 4.81 8.72
C ASN A 346 10.18 3.67 8.37
N LYS A 347 11.27 3.54 9.12
CA LYS A 347 12.25 2.45 9.00
C LYS A 347 12.06 1.37 10.06
N GLY A 348 11.20 1.61 11.06
CA GLY A 348 10.88 0.63 12.10
C GLY A 348 10.77 1.22 13.50
N ASP A 349 10.77 0.32 14.47
CA ASP A 349 10.72 0.59 15.90
C ASP A 349 12.10 0.29 16.51
N PHE A 350 12.84 1.34 16.85
CA PHE A 350 14.19 1.24 17.37
C PHE A 350 14.22 1.54 18.87
N ARG A 351 14.81 0.64 19.64
CA ARG A 351 15.00 0.79 21.09
C ARG A 351 16.47 1.10 21.37
N TRP A 352 16.79 2.36 21.50
CA TRP A 352 18.16 2.81 21.78
C TRP A 352 18.52 2.54 23.23
N PRO A 353 19.64 1.84 23.50
CA PRO A 353 20.08 1.57 24.86
C PRO A 353 20.67 2.85 25.48
N LYS A 354 20.72 2.88 26.80
CA LYS A 354 21.52 3.85 27.56
C LYS A 354 22.96 3.82 27.04
N THR A 355 23.47 4.95 26.59
CA THR A 355 24.77 5.03 25.90
C THR A 355 25.65 6.10 26.53
N LEU A 356 26.92 5.78 26.83
CA LEU A 356 27.86 6.76 27.36
C LEU A 356 28.12 7.90 26.38
N ALA A 357 28.38 9.08 26.94
CA ALA A 357 28.74 10.27 26.18
C ALA A 357 29.98 10.04 25.30
N GLY A 358 29.91 10.48 24.05
CA GLY A 358 30.95 10.33 23.03
C GLY A 358 30.90 8.98 22.26
N ILE A 359 30.00 8.07 22.60
CA ILE A 359 29.86 6.77 21.94
C ILE A 359 28.72 6.81 20.91
N THR A 360 28.91 6.09 19.80
CA THR A 360 27.86 5.84 18.79
C THR A 360 27.22 4.49 19.08
N ALA A 361 25.91 4.48 19.27
CA ALA A 361 25.11 3.27 19.42
C ALA A 361 24.65 2.78 18.05
N TYR A 362 24.58 1.47 17.89
CA TYR A 362 24.10 0.80 16.66
C TYR A 362 22.92 -0.11 17.02
N GLN A 363 21.91 -0.12 16.16
CA GLN A 363 20.78 -1.03 16.24
C GLN A 363 20.58 -1.76 14.91
N PRO A 364 20.35 -3.08 14.91
CA PRO A 364 20.03 -3.79 13.69
C PRO A 364 18.71 -3.26 13.12
N CYS A 365 18.62 -3.20 11.80
CA CYS A 365 17.35 -2.91 11.13
C CYS A 365 16.42 -4.10 11.35
N LEU A 366 15.39 -3.93 12.20
CA LEU A 366 14.39 -4.96 12.43
C LEU A 366 13.64 -5.22 11.12
N GLN A 367 13.95 -6.31 10.46
CA GLN A 367 13.15 -6.82 9.37
C GLN A 367 11.90 -7.48 9.96
N TYR A 368 10.82 -6.75 10.08
CA TYR A 368 9.49 -7.36 10.22
C TYR A 368 9.10 -7.98 8.88
N SER A 369 9.85 -8.94 8.41
CA SER A 369 9.45 -9.76 7.28
C SER A 369 9.15 -11.16 7.72
N PHE A 370 7.93 -11.39 8.13
CA PHE A 370 7.34 -12.70 7.91
C PHE A 370 7.09 -12.98 6.40
N SER A 371 7.55 -12.16 5.48
CA SER A 371 7.29 -12.32 4.05
C SER A 371 8.48 -12.22 3.11
N SER A 372 9.69 -11.98 3.60
CA SER A 372 10.87 -12.18 2.75
C SER A 372 12.13 -12.25 3.61
N VAL A 373 12.56 -13.44 3.91
CA VAL A 373 13.96 -13.69 4.23
C VAL A 373 14.72 -13.46 2.93
N ALA A 374 15.05 -12.21 2.64
CA ALA A 374 16.05 -11.89 1.64
C ALA A 374 17.39 -12.38 2.20
N PHE A 375 17.79 -13.57 1.80
CA PHE A 375 19.08 -14.16 2.12
C PHE A 375 20.18 -13.26 1.56
N HIS A 376 20.82 -12.51 2.43
CA HIS A 376 22.07 -11.87 2.11
C HIS A 376 23.18 -12.88 2.35
N ASN A 377 23.67 -13.46 1.29
CA ASN A 377 24.93 -14.17 1.28
C ASN A 377 26.05 -13.28 1.84
N GLY A 378 26.39 -13.44 3.14
CA GLY A 378 27.58 -12.86 3.73
C GLY A 378 27.68 -11.32 3.77
N ALA A 379 26.60 -10.57 3.54
CA ALA A 379 26.56 -9.13 3.71
C ALA A 379 26.43 -8.79 5.20
N GLU A 380 27.15 -7.78 5.67
CA GLU A 380 26.98 -7.23 7.00
C GLU A 380 25.51 -6.83 7.22
N GLU A 381 24.98 -7.19 8.38
CA GLU A 381 23.60 -6.81 8.77
C GLU A 381 23.46 -5.30 8.73
N ALA A 382 22.49 -4.79 7.97
CA ALA A 382 22.22 -3.35 7.90
C ALA A 382 21.85 -2.81 9.29
N LYS A 383 22.44 -1.68 9.68
CA LYS A 383 22.32 -1.11 11.02
C LYS A 383 21.98 0.37 10.97
N ALA A 384 21.04 0.78 11.81
CA ALA A 384 20.86 2.18 12.17
C ALA A 384 21.89 2.58 13.25
N TRP A 385 22.28 3.86 13.28
CA TRP A 385 23.16 4.35 14.31
C TRP A 385 22.74 5.73 14.83
N ARG A 386 23.04 5.99 16.12
CA ARG A 386 22.89 7.28 16.79
C ARG A 386 24.12 7.60 17.64
N LYS A 387 24.49 8.85 17.67
CA LYS A 387 25.63 9.34 18.42
C LYS A 387 25.18 10.02 19.71
N CYS A 388 25.73 9.58 20.82
CA CYS A 388 25.61 10.28 22.09
C CYS A 388 26.68 11.37 22.18
N ASN A 389 26.31 12.63 22.26
CA ASN A 389 27.28 13.72 22.37
C ASN A 389 27.94 13.77 23.75
N ARG A 390 28.99 14.61 23.89
CA ARG A 390 29.75 14.73 25.14
C ARG A 390 28.95 15.26 26.34
N THR A 391 27.78 15.87 26.08
CA THR A 391 26.89 16.40 27.12
C THR A 391 25.82 15.40 27.57
N GLY A 392 25.83 14.17 27.04
CA GLY A 392 24.84 13.15 27.36
C GLY A 392 23.50 13.34 26.68
N ARG A 393 23.47 13.96 25.48
CA ARG A 393 22.27 14.09 24.64
C ARG A 393 22.46 13.36 23.34
N TRP A 394 21.40 12.73 22.86
CA TRP A 394 21.36 12.17 21.53
C TRP A 394 21.49 13.29 20.47
N ASP A 395 22.36 13.09 19.48
CA ASP A 395 22.71 14.05 18.44
C ASP A 395 22.44 13.46 17.06
N GLU A 396 23.45 13.25 16.23
CA GLU A 396 23.32 12.71 14.89
C GLU A 396 22.73 11.30 14.88
N GLU A 397 21.82 11.04 13.93
CA GLU A 397 21.21 9.73 13.72
C GLU A 397 21.15 9.38 12.24
N ASN A 398 21.22 8.08 11.91
CA ASN A 398 21.14 7.61 10.54
C ASN A 398 20.42 6.26 10.46
N TYR A 399 19.37 6.22 9.67
CA TYR A 399 18.55 5.04 9.37
C TYR A 399 18.59 4.69 7.88
N SER A 400 19.48 5.27 7.08
CA SER A 400 19.47 5.17 5.61
C SER A 400 19.61 3.73 5.11
N GLU A 401 20.41 2.92 5.81
CA GLU A 401 20.64 1.51 5.45
C GLU A 401 19.43 0.60 5.75
N CYS A 402 18.52 1.05 6.63
CA CYS A 402 17.34 0.26 6.98
C CYS A 402 16.28 0.32 5.88
N PRO A 403 15.64 -0.81 5.54
CA PRO A 403 14.50 -0.83 4.64
C PRO A 403 13.32 -0.08 5.26
N TYR A 404 12.38 0.38 4.44
CA TYR A 404 11.13 0.95 4.93
C TYR A 404 10.26 -0.11 5.59
N SER A 405 9.52 0.26 6.63
CA SER A 405 8.63 -0.67 7.35
C SER A 405 7.38 -1.04 6.55
N GLN A 406 6.92 -0.14 5.66
CA GLN A 406 5.73 -0.35 4.85
C GLN A 406 6.09 -0.92 3.46
N GLU A 407 5.37 -1.96 3.04
CA GLU A 407 5.58 -2.63 1.75
C GLU A 407 5.39 -1.67 0.57
N ILE A 408 4.37 -0.80 0.63
CA ILE A 408 4.11 0.19 -0.42
C ILE A 408 5.32 1.11 -0.60
N THR A 409 5.90 1.61 0.49
CA THR A 409 7.06 2.50 0.46
C THR A 409 8.30 1.79 -0.08
N GLN A 410 8.50 0.51 0.29
CA GLN A 410 9.58 -0.32 -0.28
C GLN A 410 9.45 -0.47 -1.79
N VAL A 411 8.25 -0.78 -2.27
CA VAL A 411 7.97 -0.93 -3.70
C VAL A 411 8.20 0.38 -4.45
N LEU A 412 7.68 1.51 -3.96
CA LEU A 412 7.89 2.82 -4.59
C LEU A 412 9.36 3.25 -4.56
N HIS A 413 10.09 2.95 -3.49
CA HIS A 413 11.53 3.14 -3.44
C HIS A 413 12.24 2.31 -4.51
N ALA A 414 11.90 1.03 -4.66
CA ALA A 414 12.46 0.17 -5.70
C ALA A 414 12.16 0.73 -7.11
N PHE A 415 10.91 1.14 -7.38
CA PHE A 415 10.56 1.81 -8.64
C PHE A 415 11.39 3.08 -8.89
N SER A 416 11.66 3.88 -7.85
CA SER A 416 12.47 5.10 -7.98
C SER A 416 13.91 4.81 -8.39
N GLN A 417 14.46 3.66 -8.06
CA GLN A 417 15.84 3.23 -8.40
C GLN A 417 15.94 2.56 -9.78
N MET A 418 14.82 2.16 -10.39
CA MET A 418 14.84 1.49 -11.69
C MET A 418 15.30 2.43 -12.80
N HIS A 419 16.07 1.87 -13.73
CA HIS A 419 16.43 2.55 -14.98
C HIS A 419 15.28 2.37 -15.98
N ILE A 420 14.75 3.49 -16.47
CA ILE A 420 13.62 3.53 -17.41
C ILE A 420 14.17 3.84 -18.79
N ASN A 421 13.70 3.11 -19.81
CA ASN A 421 14.02 3.34 -21.22
C ASN A 421 12.75 3.19 -22.07
N LEU A 422 12.82 3.55 -23.35
CA LEU A 422 11.67 3.54 -24.27
C LEU A 422 10.96 2.19 -24.38
N THR A 423 11.67 1.08 -24.20
CA THR A 423 11.08 -0.27 -24.32
C THR A 423 10.33 -0.70 -23.06
N THR A 424 10.71 -0.16 -21.92
CA THR A 424 10.15 -0.55 -20.62
C THR A 424 9.18 0.48 -20.03
N VAL A 425 9.22 1.73 -20.49
CA VAL A 425 8.48 2.85 -19.92
C VAL A 425 6.97 2.62 -19.87
N LEU A 426 6.39 2.03 -20.90
CA LEU A 426 4.94 1.79 -20.97
C LEU A 426 4.48 0.76 -19.95
N GLU A 427 5.18 -0.36 -19.84
CA GLU A 427 4.86 -1.39 -18.84
C GLU A 427 5.11 -0.89 -17.42
N PHE A 428 6.22 -0.17 -17.21
CA PHE A 428 6.54 0.49 -15.95
C PHE A 428 5.43 1.46 -15.52
N SER A 429 4.96 2.34 -16.42
CA SER A 429 3.91 3.31 -16.12
C SER A 429 2.58 2.63 -15.78
N ARG A 430 2.23 1.52 -16.46
CA ARG A 430 1.01 0.74 -16.17
C ARG A 430 1.06 0.09 -14.79
N GLN A 431 2.20 -0.51 -14.43
CA GLN A 431 2.40 -1.09 -13.11
C GLN A 431 2.31 -0.01 -12.03
N LEU A 432 2.99 1.11 -12.22
CA LEU A 432 2.95 2.24 -11.28
C LEU A 432 1.52 2.79 -11.10
N THR A 433 0.79 2.98 -12.21
CA THR A 433 -0.62 3.40 -12.16
C THR A 433 -1.49 2.43 -11.36
N ALA A 434 -1.26 1.12 -11.53
CA ALA A 434 -1.98 0.10 -10.75
C ALA A 434 -1.71 0.20 -9.24
N TYR A 435 -0.47 0.45 -8.84
CA TYR A 435 -0.10 0.67 -7.43
C TYR A 435 -0.76 1.94 -6.86
N THR A 436 -0.80 3.03 -7.63
CA THR A 436 -1.37 4.31 -7.16
C THR A 436 -2.89 4.28 -7.00
N ARG A 437 -3.62 3.30 -7.54
CA ARG A 437 -5.06 3.14 -7.27
C ARG A 437 -5.40 2.97 -5.80
N GLY A 438 -4.45 2.45 -5.01
CA GLY A 438 -4.52 2.35 -3.56
C GLY A 438 -3.97 3.57 -2.81
N ALA A 439 -3.83 4.74 -3.44
CA ALA A 439 -3.17 5.91 -2.84
C ALA A 439 -3.85 6.44 -1.56
N SER A 440 -5.13 6.15 -1.33
CA SER A 440 -5.80 6.45 -0.05
C SER A 440 -5.21 5.68 1.15
N LEU A 441 -4.39 4.65 0.89
CA LEU A 441 -3.69 3.86 1.92
C LEU A 441 -2.25 4.34 2.15
N PHE A 442 -1.79 5.34 1.41
CA PHE A 442 -0.45 5.91 1.60
C PHE A 442 -0.39 6.63 2.94
N ALA A 443 0.51 6.17 3.80
CA ALA A 443 0.65 6.70 5.15
C ALA A 443 2.01 7.37 5.38
N ASP A 444 2.97 7.16 4.48
CA ASP A 444 4.30 7.75 4.56
C ASP A 444 4.46 8.88 3.53
N LYS A 445 5.04 10.01 3.96
CA LYS A 445 5.43 11.11 3.06
C LYS A 445 6.34 10.64 1.91
N MET A 446 7.18 9.63 2.14
CA MET A 446 8.09 9.07 1.14
C MET A 446 7.34 8.45 -0.04
N ASP A 447 6.12 7.97 0.16
CA ASP A 447 5.29 7.43 -0.92
C ASP A 447 5.02 8.50 -1.98
N VAL A 448 4.68 9.72 -1.54
CA VAL A 448 4.42 10.86 -2.43
C VAL A 448 5.72 11.43 -3.01
N ILE A 449 6.80 11.47 -2.22
CA ILE A 449 8.12 11.96 -2.67
C ILE A 449 8.66 11.07 -3.80
N TYR A 450 8.62 9.75 -3.63
CA TYR A 450 9.07 8.82 -4.67
C TYR A 450 8.21 8.91 -5.93
N LEU A 451 6.90 9.08 -5.78
CA LEU A 451 6.03 9.28 -6.95
C LEU A 451 6.35 10.56 -7.70
N ALA A 452 6.60 11.67 -7.01
CA ALA A 452 7.03 12.91 -7.66
C ALA A 452 8.33 12.69 -8.45
N TYR A 453 9.31 12.03 -7.84
CA TYR A 453 10.58 11.70 -8.49
C TYR A 453 10.43 10.79 -9.72
N ILE A 454 9.55 9.78 -9.62
CA ILE A 454 9.29 8.87 -10.73
C ILE A 454 8.54 9.59 -11.86
N MET A 455 7.57 10.46 -11.53
CA MET A 455 6.85 11.24 -12.54
C MET A 455 7.78 12.17 -13.33
N GLU A 456 8.77 12.79 -12.68
CA GLU A 456 9.82 13.58 -13.36
C GLU A 456 10.70 12.73 -14.29
N LYS A 457 10.94 11.47 -13.96
CA LYS A 457 11.62 10.53 -14.88
C LYS A 457 10.75 10.13 -16.06
N LEU A 458 9.43 10.00 -15.86
CA LEU A 458 8.49 9.57 -16.90
C LEU A 458 8.14 10.68 -17.88
N ILE A 459 8.07 11.94 -17.43
CA ILE A 459 7.66 13.07 -18.26
C ILE A 459 8.52 13.24 -19.52
N VAL A 460 9.79 12.83 -19.45
CA VAL A 460 10.75 12.93 -20.56
C VAL A 460 10.35 12.06 -21.76
N PHE A 461 9.52 11.03 -21.56
CA PHE A 461 9.11 10.10 -22.60
C PHE A 461 7.72 10.41 -23.20
N VAL A 462 7.08 11.49 -22.75
CA VAL A 462 5.69 11.81 -23.10
C VAL A 462 5.53 12.19 -24.58
N ASP A 463 6.53 12.79 -25.19
CA ASP A 463 6.55 13.16 -26.61
C ASP A 463 6.75 11.95 -27.55
N GLU A 464 7.41 10.90 -27.07
CA GLU A 464 7.66 9.68 -27.83
C GLU A 464 6.57 8.60 -27.63
N VAL A 465 5.95 8.55 -26.44
CA VAL A 465 4.94 7.56 -26.05
C VAL A 465 3.73 8.27 -25.45
N GLU A 466 2.70 8.52 -26.23
CA GLU A 466 1.51 9.29 -25.86
C GLU A 466 0.76 8.73 -24.62
N ASP A 467 0.72 7.40 -24.47
CA ASP A 467 0.07 6.72 -23.33
C ASP A 467 0.69 7.10 -21.96
N ILE A 468 1.94 7.59 -21.93
CA ILE A 468 2.60 8.03 -20.69
C ILE A 468 1.90 9.28 -20.12
N GLY A 469 1.42 10.17 -20.99
CA GLY A 469 0.65 11.34 -20.57
C GLY A 469 -0.64 10.96 -19.82
N ASP A 470 -1.35 9.91 -20.28
CA ASP A 470 -2.53 9.39 -19.59
C ASP A 470 -2.17 8.78 -18.24
N ALA A 471 -1.10 8.00 -18.19
CA ALA A 471 -0.62 7.40 -16.97
C ALA A 471 -0.22 8.47 -15.92
N LEU A 472 0.49 9.53 -16.32
CA LEU A 472 0.89 10.62 -15.43
C LEU A 472 -0.31 11.36 -14.84
N ILE A 473 -1.34 11.64 -15.67
CA ILE A 473 -2.58 12.28 -15.19
C ILE A 473 -3.34 11.37 -14.22
N GLU A 474 -3.43 10.07 -14.52
CA GLU A 474 -4.08 9.11 -13.63
C GLU A 474 -3.32 8.96 -12.30
N ILE A 475 -1.98 8.88 -12.33
CA ILE A 475 -1.15 8.85 -11.13
C ILE A 475 -1.35 10.11 -10.29
N ALA A 476 -1.26 11.31 -10.89
CA ALA A 476 -1.50 12.57 -10.19
C ALA A 476 -2.92 12.65 -9.59
N SER A 477 -3.92 12.18 -10.35
CA SER A 477 -5.30 12.09 -9.88
C SER A 477 -5.47 11.15 -8.69
N ASN A 478 -4.76 10.02 -8.68
CA ASN A 478 -4.78 9.07 -7.57
C ASN A 478 -4.09 9.64 -6.33
N ILE A 479 -2.99 10.38 -6.48
CA ILE A 479 -2.30 11.06 -5.36
C ILE A 479 -3.23 12.05 -4.66
N MET A 480 -4.18 12.66 -5.36
CA MET A 480 -5.21 13.52 -4.73
C MET A 480 -6.15 12.76 -3.75
N LEU A 481 -6.06 11.43 -3.65
CA LEU A 481 -6.77 10.62 -2.65
C LEU A 481 -5.97 10.41 -1.36
N VAL A 482 -4.71 10.78 -1.34
CA VAL A 482 -3.82 10.68 -0.17
C VAL A 482 -4.31 11.62 0.94
N ASP A 483 -4.05 11.27 2.19
CA ASP A 483 -4.36 12.09 3.35
C ASP A 483 -3.66 13.46 3.28
N ASP A 484 -4.34 14.53 3.69
CA ASP A 484 -3.83 15.89 3.60
C ASP A 484 -2.57 16.11 4.42
N HIS A 485 -2.43 15.43 5.56
CA HIS A 485 -1.24 15.52 6.40
C HIS A 485 -0.02 14.91 5.71
N VAL A 486 -0.20 13.76 5.06
CA VAL A 486 0.88 13.08 4.30
C VAL A 486 1.33 13.95 3.13
N LEU A 487 0.40 14.53 2.38
CA LEU A 487 0.70 15.47 1.29
C LEU A 487 1.44 16.71 1.80
N TRP A 488 1.00 17.29 2.92
CA TRP A 488 1.66 18.43 3.54
C TRP A 488 3.09 18.11 3.99
N MET A 489 3.31 16.94 4.59
CA MET A 489 4.64 16.48 5.00
C MET A 489 5.57 16.27 3.81
N ALA A 490 5.08 15.64 2.73
CA ALA A 490 5.83 15.44 1.50
C ALA A 490 6.18 16.75 0.82
N GLN A 491 5.25 17.71 0.81
CA GLN A 491 5.48 19.06 0.30
C GLN A 491 6.54 19.81 1.10
N LYS A 492 6.46 19.75 2.43
CA LYS A 492 7.40 20.42 3.32
C LYS A 492 8.83 19.89 3.19
N GLU A 493 8.99 18.58 2.99
CA GLU A 493 10.30 17.94 2.95
C GLU A 493 11.00 18.06 1.59
N ASP A 494 10.28 17.80 0.50
CA ASP A 494 10.88 17.72 -0.85
C ASP A 494 10.03 18.38 -1.94
N LYS A 495 9.13 19.29 -1.60
CA LYS A 495 8.31 20.02 -2.58
C LYS A 495 7.49 19.07 -3.50
N ALA A 496 7.15 17.86 -3.02
CA ALA A 496 6.65 16.78 -3.86
C ALA A 496 5.36 17.17 -4.61
N CYS A 497 4.40 17.84 -3.97
CA CYS A 497 3.17 18.25 -4.62
C CYS A 497 3.43 19.30 -5.72
N THR A 498 4.30 20.27 -5.46
CA THR A 498 4.73 21.26 -6.45
C THR A 498 5.38 20.61 -7.67
N ARG A 499 6.23 19.61 -7.47
CA ARG A 499 6.89 18.84 -8.54
C ARG A 499 5.86 18.07 -9.37
N ILE A 500 4.88 17.44 -8.72
CA ILE A 500 3.78 16.72 -9.39
C ILE A 500 2.95 17.68 -10.26
N VAL A 501 2.56 18.84 -9.74
CA VAL A 501 1.80 19.84 -10.50
C VAL A 501 2.60 20.30 -11.72
N ARG A 502 3.88 20.61 -11.57
CA ARG A 502 4.77 20.98 -12.69
C ARG A 502 4.83 19.87 -13.76
N CYS A 503 4.92 18.60 -13.37
CA CYS A 503 4.87 17.49 -14.32
C CYS A 503 3.55 17.49 -15.11
N VAL A 504 2.40 17.67 -14.43
CA VAL A 504 1.08 17.71 -15.08
C VAL A 504 0.99 18.88 -16.06
N GLU A 505 1.49 20.05 -15.71
CA GLU A 505 1.50 21.23 -16.58
C GLU A 505 2.39 21.06 -17.83
N GLN A 506 3.44 20.24 -17.76
CA GLN A 506 4.36 20.00 -18.87
C GLN A 506 3.78 19.01 -19.91
N ILE A 507 2.85 18.14 -19.53
CA ILE A 507 2.31 17.09 -20.43
C ILE A 507 1.81 17.68 -21.74
N ALA A 508 0.94 18.69 -21.67
CA ALA A 508 0.34 19.27 -22.87
C ALA A 508 1.37 19.98 -23.76
N SER A 509 2.32 20.71 -23.19
CA SER A 509 3.34 21.41 -23.96
C SER A 509 4.26 20.47 -24.72
N GLN A 510 4.47 19.26 -24.23
CA GLN A 510 5.31 18.22 -24.87
C GLN A 510 4.56 17.47 -25.96
N ILE A 511 3.31 17.02 -25.71
CA ILE A 511 2.52 16.24 -26.68
C ILE A 511 2.04 17.10 -27.86
N LEU A 512 1.69 18.37 -27.62
CA LEU A 512 1.23 19.26 -28.69
C LEU A 512 2.35 19.52 -29.71
N THR A 513 2.12 19.06 -30.93
CA THR A 513 3.04 19.19 -32.06
C THR A 513 2.28 19.71 -33.29
N SER A 514 2.97 19.90 -34.40
CA SER A 514 2.33 20.20 -35.68
C SER A 514 1.37 19.11 -36.17
N LYS A 515 1.51 17.89 -35.69
CA LYS A 515 0.66 16.73 -36.02
C LYS A 515 -0.50 16.58 -35.02
N THR A 516 -0.24 16.76 -33.72
CA THR A 516 -1.27 16.67 -32.66
C THR A 516 -1.69 18.07 -32.26
N GLN A 517 -2.85 18.53 -32.78
CA GLN A 517 -3.34 19.89 -32.57
C GLN A 517 -4.28 20.05 -31.39
N VAL A 518 -4.86 18.98 -30.91
CA VAL A 518 -5.79 18.96 -29.77
C VAL A 518 -5.50 17.78 -28.88
N ILE A 519 -5.47 18.01 -27.59
CA ILE A 519 -5.34 16.98 -26.56
C ILE A 519 -6.48 17.14 -25.56
N SER A 520 -7.14 16.05 -25.25
CA SER A 520 -8.16 15.96 -24.20
C SER A 520 -7.86 14.73 -23.35
N LYS A 521 -7.51 14.96 -22.08
CA LYS A 521 -7.21 13.89 -21.12
C LYS A 521 -8.01 14.12 -19.85
N VAL A 522 -8.72 13.10 -19.43
CA VAL A 522 -9.61 13.18 -18.26
C VAL A 522 -9.38 12.03 -17.30
N SER A 523 -9.41 12.35 -16.01
CA SER A 523 -9.34 11.38 -14.94
C SER A 523 -10.39 11.71 -13.87
N ARG A 524 -10.39 10.97 -12.76
CA ARG A 524 -11.32 11.22 -11.67
C ARG A 524 -11.19 12.64 -11.08
N ASN A 525 -9.97 13.14 -10.90
CA ASN A 525 -9.71 14.39 -10.18
C ASN A 525 -9.03 15.47 -11.03
N ILE A 526 -8.58 15.14 -12.23
CA ILE A 526 -7.87 16.07 -13.12
C ILE A 526 -8.47 15.95 -14.52
N ALA A 527 -8.73 17.10 -15.14
CA ALA A 527 -9.08 17.19 -16.55
C ALA A 527 -8.14 18.20 -17.23
N LEU A 528 -7.60 17.83 -18.38
CA LEU A 528 -6.67 18.62 -19.19
C LEU A 528 -7.21 18.71 -20.61
N GLU A 529 -7.26 19.93 -21.14
CA GLU A 529 -7.49 20.22 -22.55
C GLU A 529 -6.44 21.19 -23.07
N ALA A 530 -5.93 20.89 -24.25
CA ALA A 530 -4.92 21.77 -24.87
C ALA A 530 -5.06 21.81 -26.38
N PHE A 531 -4.73 22.96 -26.97
CA PHE A 531 -4.95 23.26 -28.36
C PHE A 531 -3.76 23.96 -28.99
N VAL A 532 -3.46 23.64 -30.26
CA VAL A 532 -2.62 24.49 -31.11
C VAL A 532 -3.54 25.50 -31.79
N ILE A 533 -3.30 26.79 -31.52
CA ILE A 533 -4.13 27.88 -32.09
C ILE A 533 -3.29 28.81 -32.95
N LYS A 534 -3.94 29.46 -33.90
CA LYS A 534 -3.38 30.56 -34.70
C LYS A 534 -3.90 31.88 -34.15
N PRO A 535 -3.07 32.80 -33.69
CA PRO A 535 -3.50 34.10 -33.16
C PRO A 535 -4.41 34.88 -34.10
N SER A 536 -4.11 34.85 -35.40
CA SER A 536 -4.89 35.57 -36.45
C SER A 536 -6.34 35.11 -36.60
N SER A 537 -6.67 33.87 -36.23
CA SER A 537 -8.01 33.30 -36.34
C SER A 537 -8.70 33.08 -34.97
N PHE A 538 -8.10 33.53 -33.91
CA PHE A 538 -8.64 33.32 -32.57
C PHE A 538 -9.79 34.29 -32.28
N THR A 539 -10.98 33.75 -31.99
CA THR A 539 -12.23 34.51 -31.74
C THR A 539 -12.64 34.52 -30.27
N GLY A 540 -11.73 34.11 -29.36
CA GLY A 540 -12.04 33.84 -27.97
C GLY A 540 -12.37 32.37 -27.74
N MET A 541 -12.22 31.91 -26.50
CA MET A 541 -12.50 30.53 -26.11
C MET A 541 -13.03 30.47 -24.67
N THR A 542 -14.03 29.64 -24.46
CA THR A 542 -14.55 29.30 -23.12
C THR A 542 -14.46 27.81 -22.92
N CYS A 543 -13.72 27.40 -21.91
CA CYS A 543 -13.57 26.02 -21.49
C CYS A 543 -14.28 25.78 -20.16
N THR A 544 -15.11 24.77 -20.07
CA THR A 544 -15.90 24.46 -18.87
C THR A 544 -15.68 23.00 -18.45
N ALA A 545 -15.34 22.80 -17.20
CA ALA A 545 -15.25 21.49 -16.57
C ALA A 545 -16.58 21.11 -15.91
N TYR A 546 -17.04 19.89 -16.17
CA TYR A 546 -18.32 19.36 -15.71
C TYR A 546 -18.12 18.08 -14.89
N GLN A 547 -19.01 17.88 -13.93
CA GLN A 547 -19.20 16.60 -13.24
C GLN A 547 -20.60 16.08 -13.56
N LYS A 548 -20.73 14.81 -13.96
CA LYS A 548 -22.03 14.16 -14.14
C LYS A 548 -22.70 13.97 -12.78
N THR A 549 -24.01 14.18 -12.72
CA THR A 549 -24.84 13.89 -11.56
C THR A 549 -25.57 12.57 -11.76
N SER A 550 -25.55 11.70 -10.73
CA SER A 550 -26.36 10.47 -10.75
C SER A 550 -27.86 10.83 -10.84
N ALA A 551 -28.60 10.11 -11.69
CA ALA A 551 -30.02 10.36 -11.96
C ALA A 551 -30.96 10.15 -10.74
N ASN A 552 -30.47 9.68 -9.60
CA ASN A 552 -31.26 9.32 -8.42
C ASN A 552 -31.08 10.27 -7.22
N SER A 553 -30.41 11.40 -7.35
CA SER A 553 -30.33 12.35 -6.22
C SER A 553 -31.50 13.33 -6.28
N ASP A 554 -32.31 13.35 -5.23
CA ASP A 554 -33.36 14.34 -5.01
C ASP A 554 -32.83 15.77 -5.15
N LYS A 555 -33.62 16.62 -5.80
CA LYS A 555 -33.29 18.00 -6.22
C LYS A 555 -32.92 18.99 -5.11
N SER A 556 -32.79 18.55 -3.86
CA SER A 556 -32.56 19.41 -2.69
C SER A 556 -31.19 19.25 -2.02
N VAL A 557 -30.36 18.31 -2.46
CA VAL A 557 -29.03 18.10 -1.87
C VAL A 557 -27.99 18.67 -2.82
N THR A 558 -27.30 19.73 -2.40
CA THR A 558 -26.05 20.16 -3.03
C THR A 558 -25.11 18.95 -3.02
N PRO A 559 -24.49 18.56 -4.19
CA PRO A 559 -23.55 17.45 -4.20
C PRO A 559 -22.47 17.72 -3.17
N ASP A 560 -22.33 16.85 -2.17
CA ASP A 560 -21.28 16.94 -1.18
C ASP A 560 -19.96 16.54 -1.84
N LEU A 561 -19.30 17.51 -2.44
CA LEU A 561 -18.03 17.38 -3.15
C LEU A 561 -16.86 17.03 -2.19
N GLY A 562 -17.10 17.05 -0.87
CA GLY A 562 -16.11 16.78 0.17
C GLY A 562 -16.13 15.36 0.74
N ARG A 563 -17.19 14.57 0.51
CA ARG A 563 -17.29 13.23 1.11
C ARG A 563 -16.89 12.15 0.10
N TRP A 564 -15.71 11.60 0.29
CA TRP A 564 -15.07 10.64 -0.58
C TRP A 564 -15.38 9.19 -0.17
N GLU A 565 -16.38 8.59 -0.75
CA GLU A 565 -16.55 7.14 -0.71
C GLU A 565 -15.83 6.49 -1.89
N ALA A 566 -15.08 5.41 -1.61
CA ALA A 566 -14.20 4.68 -2.53
C ALA A 566 -14.99 3.84 -3.57
N ASN A 567 -16.04 4.38 -4.19
CA ASN A 567 -16.79 3.68 -5.22
C ASN A 567 -16.24 4.01 -6.62
N HIS A 568 -15.82 2.97 -7.33
CA HIS A 568 -15.41 3.00 -8.73
C HIS A 568 -16.61 3.29 -9.68
N ASN A 569 -17.28 4.42 -9.50
CA ASN A 569 -18.34 4.83 -10.38
C ASN A 569 -17.75 5.72 -11.51
N PRO A 570 -17.79 5.29 -12.78
CA PRO A 570 -17.29 6.08 -13.92
C PRO A 570 -18.02 7.42 -14.10
N ASP A 571 -19.18 7.61 -13.47
CA ASP A 571 -19.91 8.88 -13.50
C ASP A 571 -19.26 10.00 -12.67
N LEU A 572 -18.21 9.69 -11.89
CA LEU A 572 -17.48 10.66 -11.07
C LEU A 572 -16.31 11.35 -11.78
N TYR A 573 -16.01 11.02 -13.02
CA TYR A 573 -14.94 11.66 -13.78
C TYR A 573 -15.28 13.12 -14.11
N LEU A 574 -14.26 13.98 -14.08
CA LEU A 574 -14.37 15.33 -14.63
C LEU A 574 -14.45 15.23 -16.17
N ASN A 575 -15.34 16.00 -16.77
CA ASN A 575 -15.41 16.14 -18.21
C ASN A 575 -15.10 17.58 -18.59
N PHE A 576 -14.47 17.79 -19.72
CA PHE A 576 -14.13 19.10 -20.23
C PHE A 576 -14.88 19.41 -21.52
N LYS A 577 -15.23 20.66 -21.74
CA LYS A 577 -15.79 21.12 -23.00
C LYS A 577 -15.35 22.53 -23.29
N CYS A 578 -14.67 22.71 -24.40
CA CYS A 578 -14.24 24.02 -24.89
C CYS A 578 -15.07 24.43 -26.11
N ASN A 579 -15.50 25.70 -26.14
CA ASN A 579 -16.20 26.31 -27.25
C ASN A 579 -15.45 27.58 -27.70
N THR A 580 -15.34 27.78 -29.00
CA THR A 580 -14.79 28.99 -29.60
C THR A 580 -15.87 30.08 -29.73
N GLY A 581 -15.51 31.36 -29.55
CA GLY A 581 -16.39 32.51 -29.63
C GLY A 581 -16.66 33.18 -28.27
N ASN A 582 -17.21 34.39 -28.31
CA ASN A 582 -17.57 35.17 -27.12
C ASN A 582 -18.86 34.61 -26.50
N LEU A 583 -18.77 33.55 -25.76
CA LEU A 583 -19.83 33.09 -24.87
C LEU A 583 -19.60 33.72 -23.49
N ASP A 584 -20.69 34.31 -22.91
CA ASP A 584 -20.62 34.80 -21.53
C ASP A 584 -20.10 33.70 -20.60
N GLY A 585 -18.95 33.95 -19.98
CA GLY A 585 -18.26 33.02 -19.11
C GLY A 585 -18.99 32.64 -17.79
N SER A 586 -20.30 32.86 -17.75
CA SER A 586 -21.15 32.60 -16.59
C SER A 586 -21.43 31.11 -16.43
N LEU A 587 -20.93 30.53 -15.33
CA LEU A 587 -21.24 29.16 -14.89
C LEU A 587 -22.73 28.90 -14.63
N VAL A 588 -23.51 29.96 -14.43
CA VAL A 588 -24.94 29.87 -14.06
C VAL A 588 -25.78 29.27 -15.18
N ASN A 589 -25.42 29.51 -16.47
CA ASN A 589 -26.19 29.08 -17.65
C ASN A 589 -25.72 27.74 -18.25
N SER A 590 -24.71 27.10 -17.66
CA SER A 590 -24.02 25.92 -18.26
C SER A 590 -24.50 24.57 -17.71
N SER A 591 -25.54 24.50 -16.87
CA SER A 591 -26.04 23.21 -16.36
C SER A 591 -26.89 22.50 -17.40
N THR A 592 -26.41 21.36 -17.90
CA THR A 592 -27.19 20.39 -18.67
C THR A 592 -28.00 19.47 -17.75
N ARG A 593 -29.03 18.80 -18.24
CA ARG A 593 -29.97 17.99 -17.42
C ARG A 593 -29.33 16.98 -16.46
N ASN A 594 -28.06 16.59 -16.69
CA ASN A 594 -27.36 15.55 -15.90
C ASN A 594 -25.88 15.90 -15.61
N ALA A 595 -25.48 17.16 -15.67
CA ALA A 595 -24.12 17.57 -15.36
C ALA A 595 -24.07 18.96 -14.74
N VAL A 596 -23.19 19.12 -13.72
CA VAL A 596 -22.95 20.37 -13.03
C VAL A 596 -21.59 20.93 -13.45
N ALA A 597 -21.58 22.19 -13.90
CA ALA A 597 -20.34 22.88 -14.18
C ALA A 597 -19.61 23.21 -12.85
N VAL A 598 -18.36 22.78 -12.73
CA VAL A 598 -17.54 22.97 -11.52
C VAL A 598 -16.54 24.10 -11.66
N ALA A 599 -16.04 24.34 -12.88
CA ALA A 599 -15.14 25.43 -13.19
C ALA A 599 -15.30 25.87 -14.67
N SER A 600 -15.03 27.13 -14.96
CA SER A 600 -14.95 27.64 -16.33
C SER A 600 -13.85 28.67 -16.46
N VAL A 601 -13.21 28.72 -17.63
CA VAL A 601 -12.22 29.72 -18.01
C VAL A 601 -12.63 30.35 -19.31
N HIS A 602 -12.74 31.66 -19.32
CA HIS A 602 -13.00 32.45 -20.53
C HIS A 602 -11.75 33.25 -20.91
N LEU A 603 -11.26 32.98 -22.11
CA LEU A 603 -10.15 33.69 -22.72
C LEU A 603 -10.69 34.62 -23.81
N PRO A 604 -10.66 35.96 -23.68
CA PRO A 604 -11.22 36.89 -24.63
C PRO A 604 -10.37 36.96 -25.91
N GLN A 605 -11.00 37.31 -27.02
CA GLN A 605 -10.36 37.50 -28.34
C GLN A 605 -9.19 38.48 -28.29
N SER A 606 -9.33 39.55 -27.49
CA SER A 606 -8.35 40.64 -27.37
C SER A 606 -6.98 40.26 -26.81
N VAL A 607 -6.82 39.04 -26.27
CA VAL A 607 -5.53 38.52 -25.78
C VAL A 607 -4.42 38.62 -26.84
N PHE A 608 -4.78 38.46 -28.12
CA PHE A 608 -3.82 38.52 -29.22
C PHE A 608 -3.89 39.81 -30.06
N SER A 609 -4.75 40.77 -29.72
CA SER A 609 -5.06 41.91 -30.61
C SER A 609 -4.07 43.08 -30.54
N GLN A 610 -3.07 43.12 -29.63
CA GLN A 610 -2.21 44.26 -29.42
C GLN A 610 -0.72 44.12 -29.70
N SER A 611 -0.22 42.98 -30.17
CA SER A 611 1.18 42.86 -30.49
C SER A 611 1.44 43.28 -31.97
N SER A 612 1.92 44.47 -32.19
CA SER A 612 2.40 44.98 -33.50
C SER A 612 3.51 44.10 -34.12
N ALA A 613 4.07 43.16 -33.35
CA ALA A 613 5.06 42.19 -33.81
C ALA A 613 4.50 41.08 -34.68
N TRP A 614 3.18 40.86 -34.70
CA TRP A 614 2.52 39.76 -35.45
C TRP A 614 2.27 40.05 -36.94
N GLN A 615 2.48 41.27 -37.38
CA GLN A 615 2.26 41.64 -38.79
C GLN A 615 3.29 41.11 -39.79
N SER A 616 4.37 40.46 -39.28
CA SER A 616 5.46 40.01 -40.17
C SER A 616 5.69 38.47 -40.23
N VAL A 617 4.94 37.63 -39.46
CA VAL A 617 5.11 36.17 -39.49
C VAL A 617 3.73 35.46 -39.59
N ASP A 618 3.32 35.24 -40.78
CA ASP A 618 1.99 34.68 -41.16
C ASP A 618 1.73 33.22 -40.71
N ASN A 619 2.66 32.60 -39.95
CA ASN A 619 2.58 31.17 -39.63
C ASN A 619 2.91 30.80 -38.16
N SER A 620 2.88 31.74 -37.24
CA SER A 620 3.11 31.44 -35.82
C SER A 620 1.88 30.72 -35.21
N THR A 621 2.18 29.61 -34.53
CA THR A 621 1.17 28.84 -33.78
C THR A 621 1.50 28.89 -32.29
N CYS A 622 0.46 29.02 -31.47
CA CYS A 622 0.56 29.02 -29.99
C CYS A 622 -0.06 27.77 -29.43
N LYS A 623 0.43 27.33 -28.28
CA LYS A 623 -0.14 26.24 -27.50
C LYS A 623 -0.96 26.82 -26.37
N LEU A 624 -2.25 26.59 -26.35
CA LEU A 624 -3.16 26.99 -25.28
C LEU A 624 -3.54 25.77 -24.48
N GLN A 625 -3.42 25.84 -23.15
CA GLN A 625 -3.73 24.71 -22.28
C GLN A 625 -4.55 25.15 -21.06
N PHE A 626 -5.48 24.26 -20.69
CA PHE A 626 -6.32 24.38 -19.50
C PHE A 626 -6.28 23.08 -18.72
N ILE A 627 -6.13 23.18 -17.40
CA ILE A 627 -6.18 22.04 -16.49
C ILE A 627 -7.11 22.40 -15.33
N VAL A 628 -7.93 21.45 -14.92
CA VAL A 628 -8.77 21.58 -13.72
C VAL A 628 -8.42 20.46 -12.75
N PHE A 629 -8.00 20.84 -11.58
CA PHE A 629 -7.85 19.97 -10.41
C PHE A 629 -9.12 20.08 -9.58
N ARG A 630 -9.75 18.96 -9.26
CA ARG A 630 -11.03 18.92 -8.55
C ARG A 630 -11.02 19.67 -7.21
N ASN A 631 -9.89 19.72 -6.53
CA ASN A 631 -9.67 20.40 -5.25
C ASN A 631 -8.23 20.90 -5.13
N GLY A 632 -7.90 21.52 -4.01
CA GLY A 632 -6.59 22.08 -3.74
C GLY A 632 -5.56 21.14 -3.10
N LYS A 633 -5.77 19.84 -3.07
CA LYS A 633 -4.91 18.89 -2.34
C LYS A 633 -3.45 18.86 -2.81
N LEU A 634 -3.20 19.06 -4.11
CA LEU A 634 -1.84 19.19 -4.65
C LEU A 634 -1.21 20.58 -4.46
N PHE A 635 -1.92 21.48 -3.80
CA PHE A 635 -1.46 22.85 -3.51
C PHE A 635 -1.45 23.10 -1.99
N PRO A 636 -0.79 22.26 -1.18
CA PRO A 636 -0.77 22.41 0.28
C PRO A 636 0.15 23.55 0.65
N SER A 637 -0.37 24.55 1.39
CA SER A 637 0.41 25.66 1.92
C SER A 637 1.29 25.23 3.09
N THR A 638 2.60 25.41 3.00
CA THR A 638 3.58 25.08 4.05
C THR A 638 4.03 26.26 4.89
N GLY A 639 3.50 27.47 4.64
CA GLY A 639 3.87 28.70 5.31
C GLY A 639 2.68 29.64 5.53
N ASN A 640 2.98 30.94 5.73
CA ASN A 640 1.97 31.98 5.96
C ASN A 640 1.18 32.40 4.71
N SER A 641 1.37 31.74 3.58
CA SER A 641 0.69 32.06 2.31
C SER A 641 -0.84 31.88 2.36
N SER A 642 -1.39 31.35 3.45
CA SER A 642 -2.83 31.33 3.69
C SER A 642 -3.38 32.65 4.26
N ASN A 643 -2.53 33.59 4.67
CA ASN A 643 -2.90 34.91 5.20
C ASN A 643 -2.95 35.96 4.08
N LEU A 644 -3.74 35.72 3.04
CA LEU A 644 -3.74 36.48 1.80
C LEU A 644 -4.22 37.95 1.94
N ALA A 645 -5.01 38.23 2.97
CA ALA A 645 -5.63 39.55 3.16
C ALA A 645 -5.02 40.35 4.33
N ASP A 646 -3.90 39.93 4.89
CA ASP A 646 -3.17 40.55 6.01
C ASP A 646 -4.08 40.82 7.26
N ASP A 647 -5.16 40.04 7.37
CA ASP A 647 -6.19 40.16 8.42
C ASP A 647 -6.02 39.11 9.53
N GLY A 648 -4.94 38.34 9.51
CA GLY A 648 -4.64 37.28 10.47
C GLY A 648 -5.52 36.03 10.38
N LYS A 649 -6.42 35.95 9.38
CA LYS A 649 -7.32 34.79 9.18
C LYS A 649 -6.65 33.74 8.30
N ARG A 650 -6.73 32.48 8.70
CA ARG A 650 -6.31 31.36 7.85
C ARG A 650 -7.42 30.98 6.89
N ARG A 651 -7.07 30.84 5.63
CA ARG A 651 -7.96 30.45 4.54
C ARG A 651 -7.55 29.13 3.95
N THR A 652 -8.52 28.34 3.50
CA THR A 652 -8.33 27.07 2.80
C THR A 652 -8.95 27.15 1.41
N VAL A 653 -8.44 26.36 0.48
CA VAL A 653 -9.01 26.26 -0.87
C VAL A 653 -10.44 25.72 -0.79
N ALA A 654 -11.39 26.49 -1.29
CA ALA A 654 -12.82 26.18 -1.25
C ALA A 654 -13.40 25.85 -2.62
N THR A 655 -12.60 25.87 -3.68
CA THR A 655 -12.99 25.64 -5.07
C THR A 655 -12.03 24.69 -5.78
N PRO A 656 -12.37 24.14 -6.96
CA PRO A 656 -11.39 23.54 -7.86
C PRO A 656 -10.24 24.51 -8.12
N ALA A 657 -9.02 23.98 -8.33
CA ALA A 657 -7.92 24.78 -8.82
C ALA A 657 -7.87 24.69 -10.35
N VAL A 658 -7.75 25.82 -11.02
CA VAL A 658 -7.81 25.92 -12.48
C VAL A 658 -6.55 26.53 -13.02
N PHE A 659 -5.88 25.81 -13.92
CA PHE A 659 -4.71 26.27 -14.62
C PHE A 659 -5.07 26.74 -16.04
N ALA A 660 -4.49 27.85 -16.44
CA ALA A 660 -4.52 28.33 -17.82
C ALA A 660 -3.14 28.85 -18.22
N LYS A 661 -2.70 28.52 -19.44
CA LYS A 661 -1.39 28.97 -19.97
C LYS A 661 -1.40 29.03 -21.50
N ILE A 662 -0.62 29.97 -22.04
CA ILE A 662 -0.28 30.05 -23.45
C ILE A 662 1.24 29.92 -23.58
N ASP A 663 1.70 29.00 -24.41
CA ASP A 663 3.12 28.77 -24.72
C ASP A 663 3.40 28.97 -26.21
N GLY A 664 4.66 29.25 -26.56
CA GLY A 664 5.11 29.35 -27.96
C GLY A 664 4.83 30.69 -28.64
N CYS A 665 4.27 31.65 -27.93
CA CYS A 665 3.99 33.00 -28.41
C CYS A 665 4.50 34.07 -27.44
N SER A 666 4.94 35.20 -27.96
CA SER A 666 5.15 36.39 -27.17
C SER A 666 3.87 37.22 -27.14
N PHE A 667 3.26 37.38 -26.00
CA PHE A 667 2.15 38.32 -25.80
C PHE A 667 2.55 39.33 -24.71
N GLY A 668 2.06 40.56 -24.83
CA GLY A 668 2.26 41.58 -23.82
C GLY A 668 1.39 41.31 -22.57
N ASN A 669 1.42 42.27 -21.62
CA ASN A 669 0.51 42.20 -20.48
C ASN A 669 -0.95 42.06 -20.98
N LEU A 670 -1.72 41.13 -20.36
CA LEU A 670 -3.11 40.93 -20.70
C LEU A 670 -3.90 42.22 -20.50
N THR A 671 -4.26 42.86 -21.62
CA THR A 671 -5.07 44.10 -21.58
C THR A 671 -6.53 43.82 -21.25
N SER A 672 -7.00 42.61 -21.61
CA SER A 672 -8.29 42.09 -21.18
C SER A 672 -8.08 40.91 -20.29
N PRO A 673 -8.60 40.96 -19.05
CA PRO A 673 -8.34 39.91 -18.06
C PRO A 673 -9.02 38.56 -18.44
N LEU A 674 -8.42 37.47 -18.00
CA LEU A 674 -9.07 36.16 -17.94
C LEU A 674 -10.26 36.22 -17.00
N THR A 675 -11.37 35.58 -17.37
CA THR A 675 -12.51 35.41 -16.46
C THR A 675 -12.64 33.94 -16.09
N ILE A 676 -12.62 33.65 -14.79
CA ILE A 676 -12.63 32.29 -14.28
C ILE A 676 -13.81 32.15 -13.31
N GLY A 677 -14.73 31.25 -13.63
CA GLY A 677 -15.86 30.91 -12.78
C GLY A 677 -15.55 29.63 -11.98
N LEU A 678 -15.72 29.67 -10.66
CA LEU A 678 -15.38 28.58 -9.76
C LEU A 678 -16.55 28.22 -8.85
N ARG A 679 -16.95 26.97 -8.79
CA ARG A 679 -17.97 26.47 -7.89
C ARG A 679 -17.36 26.02 -6.58
N HIS A 680 -17.95 26.44 -5.46
CA HIS A 680 -17.50 26.04 -4.13
C HIS A 680 -17.87 24.59 -3.86
N PHE A 681 -16.92 23.82 -3.30
CA PHE A 681 -17.16 22.51 -2.73
C PHE A 681 -17.14 22.55 -1.19
N ALA A 682 -16.66 23.64 -0.58
CA ALA A 682 -16.65 23.85 0.85
C ALA A 682 -17.45 25.12 1.19
N ARG A 683 -18.04 25.15 2.39
CA ARG A 683 -18.69 26.34 2.94
C ARG A 683 -17.64 27.18 3.66
N GLY A 684 -17.67 28.48 3.43
CA GLY A 684 -16.75 29.41 4.07
C GLY A 684 -17.25 30.85 3.92
N ILE A 685 -16.59 31.75 4.63
CA ILE A 685 -16.80 33.19 4.57
C ILE A 685 -15.54 33.89 4.09
N ASP A 686 -15.64 35.16 3.73
CA ASP A 686 -14.53 36.01 3.30
C ASP A 686 -13.74 35.43 2.12
N PRO A 687 -14.37 35.21 0.94
CA PRO A 687 -13.67 34.65 -0.22
C PRO A 687 -12.57 35.58 -0.71
N VAL A 688 -11.42 35.02 -1.03
CA VAL A 688 -10.28 35.73 -1.63
C VAL A 688 -9.86 34.97 -2.90
N ALA A 689 -9.72 35.69 -4.00
CA ALA A 689 -9.17 35.18 -5.24
C ALA A 689 -7.64 35.05 -5.11
N ALA A 690 -7.08 33.93 -5.51
CA ALA A 690 -5.65 33.68 -5.42
C ALA A 690 -5.14 32.82 -6.57
N PHE A 691 -3.84 32.97 -6.84
CA PHE A 691 -3.11 32.08 -7.74
C PHE A 691 -1.95 31.41 -6.99
N TRP A 692 -1.49 30.27 -7.52
CA TRP A 692 -0.37 29.53 -6.96
C TRP A 692 0.94 30.05 -7.57
N ASP A 693 1.77 30.65 -6.73
CA ASP A 693 3.11 31.09 -7.10
C ASP A 693 4.12 30.01 -6.67
N PHE A 694 4.81 29.43 -7.63
CA PHE A 694 5.79 28.36 -7.43
C PHE A 694 7.09 28.83 -6.75
N ASP A 695 7.40 30.11 -6.80
CA ASP A 695 8.67 30.66 -6.29
C ASP A 695 8.58 31.07 -4.82
N LEU A 696 7.37 31.15 -4.28
CA LEU A 696 7.17 31.43 -2.86
C LEU A 696 7.74 30.33 -1.97
N LEU A 697 8.14 30.70 -0.76
CA LEU A 697 8.62 29.80 0.29
C LEU A 697 9.77 28.90 -0.19
N ASP A 698 10.80 29.52 -0.77
CA ASP A 698 11.99 28.84 -1.30
C ASP A 698 11.65 27.75 -2.35
N GLY A 699 10.61 28.00 -3.15
CA GLY A 699 10.16 27.09 -4.22
C GLY A 699 9.24 25.96 -3.76
N HIS A 700 8.72 26.00 -2.52
CA HIS A 700 7.63 25.12 -2.10
C HIS A 700 6.31 25.52 -2.76
N GLY A 701 6.18 26.78 -3.16
CA GLY A 701 4.96 27.34 -3.67
C GLY A 701 4.00 27.81 -2.59
N GLY A 702 3.13 28.71 -2.96
CA GLY A 702 2.15 29.29 -2.05
C GLY A 702 1.08 30.05 -2.80
N TRP A 703 -0.04 30.27 -2.12
CA TRP A 703 -1.11 31.10 -2.66
C TRP A 703 -0.78 32.59 -2.52
N TRP A 704 -1.04 33.36 -3.60
CA TRP A 704 -0.84 34.79 -3.64
C TRP A 704 -2.03 35.49 -4.31
N GLY A 705 -2.37 36.71 -3.88
CA GLY A 705 -3.60 37.40 -4.32
C GLY A 705 -3.40 38.52 -5.33
N GLU A 706 -2.16 38.91 -5.62
CA GLU A 706 -1.88 40.07 -6.48
C GLU A 706 -2.29 39.81 -7.94
N GLY A 707 -2.99 40.76 -8.56
CA GLY A 707 -3.46 40.60 -9.93
C GLY A 707 -4.73 39.71 -10.11
N CYS A 708 -5.30 39.22 -9.00
CA CYS A 708 -6.55 38.46 -9.01
C CYS A 708 -7.65 39.20 -8.27
N HIS A 709 -8.81 39.36 -8.89
CA HIS A 709 -9.94 40.12 -8.31
C HIS A 709 -11.24 39.35 -8.43
N ILE A 710 -12.06 39.38 -7.37
CA ILE A 710 -13.42 38.82 -7.39
C ILE A 710 -14.33 39.85 -8.09
N ILE A 711 -15.04 39.41 -9.15
CA ILE A 711 -16.07 40.23 -9.82
C ILE A 711 -17.41 40.01 -9.15
N SER A 712 -17.74 38.75 -8.86
CA SER A 712 -19.01 38.36 -8.25
C SER A 712 -18.81 37.09 -7.40
N SER A 713 -19.51 37.06 -6.28
CA SER A 713 -19.62 35.87 -5.44
C SER A 713 -21.07 35.74 -5.02
N ALA A 714 -21.80 34.82 -5.64
CA ALA A 714 -23.22 34.62 -5.38
C ALA A 714 -23.54 33.14 -5.24
N GLY A 715 -24.23 32.81 -4.15
CA GLY A 715 -24.56 31.42 -3.84
C GLY A 715 -23.30 30.58 -3.61
N ASN A 716 -23.10 29.55 -4.42
CA ASN A 716 -21.94 28.66 -4.37
C ASN A 716 -20.98 28.82 -5.57
N ILE A 717 -20.98 29.99 -6.21
CA ILE A 717 -20.12 30.30 -7.35
C ILE A 717 -19.43 31.64 -7.11
N THR A 718 -18.12 31.68 -7.31
CA THR A 718 -17.33 32.92 -7.36
C THR A 718 -16.72 33.04 -8.75
N THR A 719 -16.83 34.24 -9.32
CA THR A 719 -16.18 34.62 -10.57
C THR A 719 -15.03 35.54 -10.28
N ILE A 720 -13.85 35.21 -10.77
CA ILE A 720 -12.63 35.97 -10.60
C ILE A 720 -12.10 36.45 -11.96
N GLN A 721 -11.35 37.53 -11.93
CA GLN A 721 -10.55 38.00 -13.07
C GLN A 721 -9.06 38.01 -12.71
N SER A 722 -8.21 37.66 -13.71
CA SER A 722 -6.76 37.70 -13.59
C SER A 722 -6.12 38.34 -14.81
N THR A 723 -5.03 39.09 -14.57
CA THR A 723 -4.23 39.75 -15.61
C THR A 723 -3.04 38.89 -16.06
N HIS A 724 -2.88 37.71 -15.55
CA HIS A 724 -1.81 36.75 -15.87
C HIS A 724 -2.30 35.33 -15.93
N PHE A 725 -1.46 34.39 -16.39
CA PHE A 725 -1.71 32.96 -16.46
C PHE A 725 -1.07 32.25 -15.27
N SER A 726 -1.81 31.39 -14.59
CA SER A 726 -1.34 30.57 -13.47
C SER A 726 -2.34 29.48 -13.08
N ASN A 727 -2.20 28.88 -11.90
CA ASN A 727 -3.20 28.06 -11.22
C ASN A 727 -4.04 28.95 -10.29
N PHE A 728 -5.34 29.00 -10.48
CA PHE A 728 -6.25 29.90 -9.78
C PHE A 728 -7.23 29.11 -8.88
N ALA A 729 -7.52 29.67 -7.72
CA ALA A 729 -8.57 29.16 -6.81
C ALA A 729 -9.18 30.29 -5.98
N VAL A 730 -10.27 30.00 -5.31
CA VAL A 730 -10.84 30.85 -4.26
C VAL A 730 -10.60 30.19 -2.90
N LEU A 731 -10.02 30.98 -2.00
CA LEU A 731 -9.75 30.56 -0.63
C LEU A 731 -10.75 31.24 0.30
N MET A 732 -11.22 30.48 1.31
CA MET A 732 -12.19 30.95 2.29
C MET A 732 -11.76 30.59 3.70
N VAL A 733 -12.26 31.35 4.67
CA VAL A 733 -12.20 30.98 6.08
C VAL A 733 -13.26 29.91 6.31
N SER A 734 -12.85 28.73 6.77
CA SER A 734 -13.78 27.64 7.10
C SER A 734 -14.71 28.02 8.24
N ILE A 735 -16.00 27.68 8.11
CA ILE A 735 -17.03 27.88 9.14
C ILE A 735 -17.04 26.72 10.09
#